data_ee8c010a086cde5c8ef00745a88ccfa6
#
_entry.id   ee8c010a086cde5c8ef00745a88ccfa6
#
_cell.length_a   1.000
_cell.length_b   1.000
_cell.length_c   1.000
_cell.angle_alpha   90.00
_cell.angle_beta   90.00
_cell.angle_gamma   90.00
#
_symmetry.space_group_name_H-M   'P 1'
#
loop_
_entity.id
_entity.type
_entity.pdbx_description
1 polymer ?
#
loop_
_entity_poly.entity_id
_entity_poly.type
_entity_poly.pdbx_seq_one_letter_code
_entity_poly.pdbx_strand_id
1 'polypeptide(L)'
;MMKGRGYNRRFLRGRDGKPEPKVYAIAESNEINRKHLKFFGTHLSDMERNLATMQIEGLLDTFVDAREYGSILNVDACDWDVLEKFVEDMGTTGQISFESVGSEETQESLRKLVRVAKNLGQKYDAVVTNPPYMGASGMGAKLSKYVKDNYLDSKSDLFAVFIEKCGQMTKKNTYQAMITQHAWMFLSSFEKLRNKLQMMDMVNMAHLGPRAFEEIGGEVVQTTSFVIRKSHIEKFKGTYCRLIEPTTQLGKEKMFLDAQNRFYTEQSNFFKIPGKPIAYWISENYLRIFGEHTMSEYGSSCIGMRTGDNERFLRFWYEINKQKMGIGYSDAKIACQSTKKWFPYCKGGSFRKWYGNNEYVVNWENDGSEIKENTRRVYPQLGDNLSWKISNEQFYFKKGLTWSGVGARVFGVRSYPDGMIFDSGANSYFVNDEMDYLYFAGLLNCTIINNVMNVINPTINTGCGVIAQLPAIKSAFYKSNIEQYVKSCINISQIDWDSFETSWDFMHHPLLRKVVSVSEAFMQWKTECDSRFNQLKINEEELNRIFINIYGLKDEIAPEVEDKNVTVRKADLSRDIRGFISYAVGCMFGRYSVDEEGLIYAGGEWNNSRYKTFIPDEDNCIPITDEEYFSDDIVGRFVEFVKAVYGADTLEENLDFIANALGNKGDTSREVIRNYFLKDFYADHLKVYQKRPIYWLFDSGKQNGFKALIYMHRYDADTVGRVRTDYLHRAQKYVETAMQSAQYTIDNASSASEKSKATKAVTKYTKQLAEMKIYDEAIAHIANKRIEIDLDDGVKVNYEKFQGVEVAQEGKKTLKVDLLAKIK
;
A
#
# COMPACT_ATOMS: atom_id res chain seq x y z
N MET A 1 -13.00 -28.71 24.81
CA MET A 1 -13.17 -29.63 23.67
C MET A 1 -13.65 -31.03 24.08
N MET A 2 -12.95 -31.76 24.96
CA MET A 2 -13.38 -33.11 25.35
C MET A 2 -14.69 -33.15 26.14
N LYS A 3 -15.00 -32.18 27.00
CA LYS A 3 -16.27 -32.11 27.76
C LYS A 3 -17.52 -31.96 26.88
N GLY A 4 -17.45 -31.24 25.76
CA GLY A 4 -18.60 -31.00 24.87
C GLY A 4 -18.99 -32.19 23.98
N ARG A 5 -18.18 -33.26 23.92
CA ARG A 5 -18.45 -34.46 23.09
C ARG A 5 -18.72 -35.72 23.90
N GLY A 6 -19.18 -35.60 25.14
CA GLY A 6 -19.64 -36.74 25.94
C GLY A 6 -18.52 -37.65 26.49
N TYR A 7 -17.26 -37.21 26.45
CA TYR A 7 -16.18 -37.95 27.09
C TYR A 7 -16.29 -37.83 28.61
N ASN A 8 -16.56 -38.93 29.25
CA ASN A 8 -16.79 -39.06 30.67
C ASN A 8 -15.50 -38.74 31.46
N ARG A 9 -15.62 -38.08 32.66
CA ARG A 9 -14.50 -37.87 33.60
C ARG A 9 -13.73 -39.16 33.94
N ARG A 10 -14.39 -40.34 33.85
CA ARG A 10 -13.76 -41.66 34.03
C ARG A 10 -12.68 -41.97 32.97
N PHE A 11 -12.87 -41.58 31.73
CA PHE A 11 -11.89 -41.75 30.64
C PHE A 11 -10.62 -40.97 30.86
N LEU A 12 -10.71 -39.78 31.47
CA LEU A 12 -9.58 -38.88 31.72
C LEU A 12 -8.79 -39.22 32.99
N ARG A 13 -9.31 -40.16 33.84
CA ARG A 13 -8.71 -40.54 35.14
C ARG A 13 -8.03 -41.91 35.17
N GLY A 14 -7.85 -42.57 34.01
CA GLY A 14 -7.14 -43.86 33.94
C GLY A 14 -7.79 -45.01 34.73
N ARG A 15 -9.05 -44.83 35.22
CA ARG A 15 -9.75 -45.92 35.91
C ARG A 15 -10.20 -46.96 34.87
N ASP A 16 -10.09 -48.20 35.20
CA ASP A 16 -10.45 -49.35 34.36
C ASP A 16 -9.41 -49.75 33.29
N GLY A 17 -8.10 -49.66 33.56
CA GLY A 17 -7.03 -50.08 32.65
C GLY A 17 -6.82 -49.25 31.39
N LYS A 18 -7.43 -48.05 31.28
CA LYS A 18 -7.22 -47.13 30.21
C LYS A 18 -6.01 -46.22 30.48
N PRO A 19 -5.17 -45.90 29.46
CA PRO A 19 -3.98 -45.07 29.65
C PRO A 19 -4.34 -43.67 30.08
N GLU A 20 -3.67 -43.15 31.10
CA GLU A 20 -3.78 -41.77 31.54
C GLU A 20 -3.09 -40.81 30.55
N PRO A 21 -3.67 -39.63 30.31
CA PRO A 21 -2.96 -38.57 29.59
C PRO A 21 -1.72 -38.14 30.38
N LYS A 22 -0.56 -38.22 29.76
CA LYS A 22 0.70 -37.75 30.34
C LYS A 22 0.95 -36.30 29.89
N VAL A 23 1.21 -35.42 30.85
CA VAL A 23 1.52 -34.02 30.61
C VAL A 23 2.95 -33.71 31.04
N TYR A 24 3.74 -33.16 30.16
CA TYR A 24 5.13 -32.80 30.41
C TYR A 24 5.34 -31.31 30.21
N ALA A 25 6.12 -30.66 31.08
CA ALA A 25 6.65 -29.31 30.89
C ALA A 25 8.09 -29.42 30.41
N ILE A 26 8.51 -28.48 29.58
CA ILE A 26 9.92 -28.43 29.12
C ILE A 26 10.81 -28.15 30.32
N ALA A 27 11.79 -29.03 30.54
CA ALA A 27 12.84 -28.88 31.54
C ALA A 27 14.00 -28.09 30.94
N GLU A 28 14.74 -27.38 31.78
CA GLU A 28 15.98 -26.68 31.40
C GLU A 28 17.18 -27.24 32.17
N SER A 29 18.33 -27.17 31.53
CA SER A 29 19.60 -27.65 32.12
C SER A 29 20.46 -26.55 32.77
N ASN A 30 20.06 -25.29 32.64
CA ASN A 30 20.84 -24.09 33.02
C ASN A 30 21.33 -24.13 34.50
N GLU A 31 20.54 -24.68 35.40
CA GLU A 31 20.81 -24.74 36.83
C GLU A 31 21.33 -26.11 37.29
N ILE A 32 21.48 -27.10 36.37
CA ILE A 32 21.92 -28.43 36.71
C ILE A 32 23.46 -28.44 36.92
N ASN A 33 23.87 -28.87 38.12
CA ASN A 33 25.28 -28.97 38.44
C ASN A 33 25.95 -30.20 37.84
N ARG A 34 26.67 -29.99 36.73
CA ARG A 34 27.35 -31.12 36.04
C ARG A 34 28.35 -31.89 36.87
N LYS A 35 28.94 -31.28 37.92
CA LYS A 35 29.87 -31.97 38.82
C LYS A 35 29.24 -33.08 39.62
N HIS A 36 27.91 -33.06 39.76
CA HIS A 36 27.15 -34.10 40.42
C HIS A 36 27.02 -35.37 39.61
N LEU A 37 27.28 -35.36 38.27
CA LEU A 37 27.17 -36.54 37.41
C LEU A 37 28.05 -37.70 37.87
N LYS A 38 29.19 -37.41 38.56
CA LYS A 38 30.08 -38.43 39.13
C LYS A 38 29.41 -39.29 40.21
N PHE A 39 28.33 -38.86 40.81
CA PHE A 39 27.61 -39.58 41.87
C PHE A 39 26.55 -40.53 41.34
N PHE A 40 26.29 -40.53 40.00
CA PHE A 40 25.27 -41.35 39.37
C PHE A 40 25.87 -42.54 38.65
N GLY A 41 25.05 -43.62 38.44
CA GLY A 41 25.43 -44.82 37.72
C GLY A 41 26.55 -45.63 38.38
N THR A 42 26.60 -45.67 39.69
CA THR A 42 27.66 -46.29 40.47
C THR A 42 27.67 -47.83 40.39
N HIS A 43 26.50 -48.47 40.07
CA HIS A 43 26.33 -49.90 39.88
C HIS A 43 26.28 -50.31 38.38
N LEU A 44 26.41 -49.36 37.45
CA LEU A 44 26.55 -49.68 36.04
C LEU A 44 27.98 -50.14 35.71
N SER A 45 28.12 -50.91 34.64
CA SER A 45 29.45 -51.19 34.11
C SER A 45 30.12 -49.90 33.63
N ASP A 46 31.47 -49.89 33.63
CA ASP A 46 32.24 -48.70 33.21
C ASP A 46 31.87 -48.24 31.80
N MET A 47 31.55 -49.18 30.89
CA MET A 47 31.13 -48.87 29.53
C MET A 47 29.74 -48.22 29.51
N GLU A 48 28.77 -48.75 30.23
CA GLU A 48 27.42 -48.16 30.32
C GLU A 48 27.44 -46.84 31.01
N ARG A 49 28.23 -46.68 32.05
CA ARG A 49 28.40 -45.42 32.79
C ARG A 49 29.01 -44.33 31.94
N ASN A 50 30.04 -44.63 31.17
CA ASN A 50 30.68 -43.70 30.26
C ASN A 50 29.73 -43.27 29.14
N LEU A 51 29.00 -44.22 28.55
CA LEU A 51 27.97 -43.96 27.55
C LEU A 51 26.84 -43.04 28.09
N ALA A 52 26.32 -43.37 29.28
CA ALA A 52 25.28 -42.55 29.93
C ALA A 52 25.76 -41.15 30.24
N THR A 53 26.97 -41.02 30.76
CA THR A 53 27.58 -39.70 31.08
C THR A 53 27.69 -38.84 29.81
N MET A 54 28.24 -39.41 28.72
CA MET A 54 28.37 -38.72 27.45
C MET A 54 26.99 -38.26 26.90
N GLN A 55 26.00 -39.16 26.97
CA GLN A 55 24.64 -38.85 26.50
C GLN A 55 23.93 -37.81 27.38
N ILE A 56 24.10 -37.88 28.72
CA ILE A 56 23.58 -36.86 29.66
C ILE A 56 24.22 -35.49 29.41
N GLU A 57 25.51 -35.43 29.19
CA GLU A 57 26.19 -34.17 28.87
C GLU A 57 25.68 -33.57 27.57
N GLY A 58 25.45 -34.40 26.51
CA GLY A 58 24.82 -33.98 25.27
C GLY A 58 23.40 -33.48 25.46
N LEU A 59 22.62 -34.14 26.32
CA LEU A 59 21.28 -33.67 26.67
C LEU A 59 21.34 -32.34 27.47
N LEU A 60 22.26 -32.17 28.39
CA LEU A 60 22.43 -30.95 29.14
C LEU A 60 22.79 -29.77 28.23
N ASP A 61 23.60 -30.00 27.19
CA ASP A 61 23.91 -28.97 26.18
C ASP A 61 22.68 -28.63 25.31
N THR A 62 21.91 -29.65 24.92
CA THR A 62 20.68 -29.48 24.12
C THR A 62 19.59 -28.69 24.87
N PHE A 63 19.49 -28.88 26.20
CA PHE A 63 18.44 -28.31 27.03
C PHE A 63 18.84 -26.96 27.70
N VAL A 64 19.96 -26.38 27.30
CA VAL A 64 20.27 -24.98 27.68
C VAL A 64 19.21 -24.05 27.05
N ASP A 65 18.61 -23.19 27.87
CA ASP A 65 17.53 -22.30 27.46
C ASP A 65 16.33 -23.02 26.79
N ALA A 66 16.06 -24.26 27.14
CA ALA A 66 15.09 -25.12 26.47
C ALA A 66 13.66 -24.60 26.51
N ARG A 67 13.29 -23.80 27.51
CA ARG A 67 11.94 -23.15 27.58
C ARG A 67 11.74 -22.11 26.49
N GLU A 68 12.80 -21.46 26.04
CA GLU A 68 12.76 -20.51 24.89
C GLU A 68 12.41 -21.22 23.57
N TYR A 69 12.91 -22.48 23.41
CA TYR A 69 12.71 -23.27 22.21
C TYR A 69 11.46 -24.16 22.27
N GLY A 70 11.07 -24.59 23.46
CA GLY A 70 9.92 -25.45 23.67
C GLY A 70 10.02 -26.82 22.99
N SER A 71 8.91 -27.28 22.46
CA SER A 71 8.82 -28.62 21.86
C SER A 71 9.45 -28.75 20.47
N ILE A 72 10.01 -27.67 19.91
CA ILE A 72 10.76 -27.74 18.63
C ILE A 72 12.20 -28.23 18.81
N LEU A 73 12.67 -28.41 20.06
CA LEU A 73 14.00 -28.96 20.33
C LEU A 73 14.22 -30.31 19.62
N ASN A 74 15.35 -30.43 18.95
CA ASN A 74 15.82 -31.66 18.38
C ASN A 74 16.65 -32.40 19.43
N VAL A 75 16.24 -33.66 19.73
CA VAL A 75 16.89 -34.52 20.70
C VAL A 75 17.48 -35.72 19.95
N ASP A 76 18.77 -35.94 20.11
CA ASP A 76 19.47 -37.05 19.50
C ASP A 76 19.03 -38.41 20.10
N ALA A 77 19.24 -39.46 19.36
CA ALA A 77 18.94 -40.82 19.82
C ALA A 77 19.85 -41.17 21.00
N CYS A 78 19.23 -41.56 22.10
CA CYS A 78 19.93 -41.98 23.32
C CYS A 78 19.45 -43.39 23.71
N ASP A 79 20.29 -44.07 24.50
CA ASP A 79 19.87 -45.33 25.19
C ASP A 79 19.11 -44.96 26.45
N TRP A 80 17.78 -44.81 26.28
CA TRP A 80 16.90 -44.35 27.36
C TRP A 80 16.88 -45.27 28.57
N ASP A 81 17.06 -46.57 28.38
CA ASP A 81 17.05 -47.55 29.46
C ASP A 81 18.33 -47.45 30.32
N VAL A 82 19.46 -47.18 29.68
CA VAL A 82 20.74 -46.93 30.36
C VAL A 82 20.70 -45.59 31.07
N LEU A 83 20.15 -44.54 30.44
CA LEU A 83 19.99 -43.20 31.03
C LEU A 83 19.06 -43.19 32.24
N GLU A 84 17.91 -43.88 32.17
CA GLU A 84 16.99 -43.98 33.29
C GLU A 84 17.67 -44.70 34.47
N LYS A 85 18.38 -45.83 34.24
CA LYS A 85 19.17 -46.52 35.25
C LYS A 85 20.25 -45.61 35.84
N PHE A 86 20.99 -44.89 34.99
CA PHE A 86 22.06 -43.98 35.44
C PHE A 86 21.51 -42.92 36.39
N VAL A 87 20.40 -42.29 36.09
CA VAL A 87 19.79 -41.23 36.90
C VAL A 87 19.18 -41.80 38.19
N GLU A 88 18.62 -43.04 38.17
CA GLU A 88 18.03 -43.66 39.34
C GLU A 88 19.11 -44.21 40.34
N ASP A 89 20.26 -44.59 39.79
CA ASP A 89 21.38 -45.15 40.58
C ASP A 89 22.27 -44.03 41.14
N MET A 90 21.86 -43.46 42.25
CA MET A 90 22.69 -42.53 43.02
C MET A 90 23.41 -43.29 44.14
N GLY A 91 24.76 -43.29 44.07
CA GLY A 91 25.57 -44.01 45.09
C GLY A 91 25.36 -43.40 46.48
N THR A 92 24.98 -44.29 47.41
CA THR A 92 24.90 -44.00 48.85
C THR A 92 26.33 -44.01 49.44
N THR A 93 27.09 -42.91 49.22
CA THR A 93 28.33 -42.70 49.98
C THR A 93 27.92 -42.30 51.37
N GLY A 94 28.15 -43.13 52.37
CA GLY A 94 27.84 -42.94 53.77
C GLY A 94 28.55 -41.72 54.44
N GLN A 95 29.22 -40.88 53.67
CA GLN A 95 29.75 -39.58 54.09
C GLN A 95 29.20 -38.50 53.17
N ILE A 96 28.43 -37.59 53.73
CA ILE A 96 28.02 -36.39 53.08
C ILE A 96 29.25 -35.53 52.85
N SER A 97 29.77 -35.48 51.65
CA SER A 97 30.83 -34.54 51.27
C SER A 97 30.23 -33.20 50.87
N PHE A 98 31.01 -32.14 51.02
CA PHE A 98 30.60 -30.79 50.58
C PHE A 98 30.26 -30.76 49.09
N GLU A 99 30.79 -31.69 48.27
CA GLU A 99 30.54 -31.84 46.84
C GLU A 99 29.23 -32.57 46.52
N SER A 100 28.66 -33.31 47.45
CA SER A 100 27.36 -34.04 47.26
C SER A 100 26.16 -33.23 47.72
N VAL A 101 26.36 -32.04 48.28
CA VAL A 101 25.24 -31.18 48.67
C VAL A 101 24.47 -30.73 47.42
N GLY A 102 23.14 -30.97 47.37
CA GLY A 102 22.26 -30.63 46.23
C GLY A 102 22.24 -31.73 45.12
N SER A 103 22.88 -32.88 45.33
CA SER A 103 22.82 -33.98 44.35
C SER A 103 21.42 -34.63 44.21
N GLU A 104 20.59 -34.61 45.25
CA GLU A 104 19.19 -35.05 45.18
C GLU A 104 18.35 -34.12 44.30
N GLU A 105 18.54 -32.80 44.39
CA GLU A 105 17.87 -31.80 43.54
C GLU A 105 18.33 -31.98 42.09
N THR A 106 19.58 -32.25 41.86
CA THR A 106 20.16 -32.60 40.55
C THR A 106 19.53 -33.86 39.99
N GLN A 107 19.35 -34.90 40.80
CA GLN A 107 18.70 -36.14 40.37
C GLN A 107 17.28 -35.91 39.93
N GLU A 108 16.50 -35.16 40.69
CA GLU A 108 15.10 -34.85 40.35
C GLU A 108 15.01 -34.05 39.04
N SER A 109 15.94 -33.07 38.86
CA SER A 109 16.02 -32.28 37.62
C SER A 109 16.44 -33.16 36.43
N LEU A 110 17.41 -34.02 36.57
CA LEU A 110 17.82 -34.99 35.54
C LEU A 110 16.68 -35.98 35.19
N ARG A 111 15.93 -36.48 36.17
CA ARG A 111 14.72 -37.30 35.91
C ARG A 111 13.72 -36.61 35.02
N LYS A 112 13.42 -35.35 35.34
CA LYS A 112 12.51 -34.53 34.54
C LYS A 112 13.05 -34.30 33.12
N LEU A 113 14.32 -33.94 33.00
CA LEU A 113 14.99 -33.68 31.72
C LEU A 113 15.04 -34.95 30.86
N VAL A 114 15.50 -36.08 31.37
CA VAL A 114 15.56 -37.36 30.63
C VAL A 114 14.16 -37.78 30.16
N ARG A 115 13.14 -37.64 31.04
CA ARG A 115 11.77 -37.97 30.68
C ARG A 115 11.24 -37.12 29.57
N VAL A 116 11.48 -35.76 29.60
CA VAL A 116 11.09 -34.86 28.53
C VAL A 116 11.88 -35.16 27.26
N ALA A 117 13.18 -35.36 27.35
CA ALA A 117 14.05 -35.71 26.23
C ALA A 117 13.58 -36.99 25.53
N LYS A 118 13.28 -38.07 26.29
CA LYS A 118 12.73 -39.33 25.77
C LYS A 118 11.45 -39.10 24.98
N ASN A 119 10.54 -38.24 25.48
CA ASN A 119 9.29 -37.95 24.82
C ASN A 119 9.49 -37.06 23.56
N LEU A 120 10.45 -36.15 23.53
CA LEU A 120 10.77 -35.34 22.34
C LEU A 120 11.53 -36.16 21.27
N GLY A 121 12.32 -37.14 21.67
CA GLY A 121 13.10 -38.02 20.76
C GLY A 121 12.31 -39.17 20.17
N GLN A 122 11.26 -39.68 20.82
CA GLN A 122 10.50 -40.83 20.35
C GLN A 122 9.57 -40.51 19.18
N LYS A 123 9.15 -41.58 18.44
CA LYS A 123 8.22 -41.50 17.33
C LYS A 123 6.82 -41.89 17.76
N TYR A 124 5.80 -41.26 17.21
CA TYR A 124 4.39 -41.46 17.57
C TYR A 124 3.56 -41.96 16.38
N ASP A 125 2.47 -42.67 16.69
CA ASP A 125 1.52 -43.16 15.70
C ASP A 125 0.60 -42.04 15.21
N ALA A 126 0.41 -41.01 16.04
CA ALA A 126 -0.29 -39.75 15.65
C ALA A 126 0.34 -38.56 16.36
N VAL A 127 0.62 -37.52 15.62
CA VAL A 127 1.07 -36.20 16.15
C VAL A 127 0.05 -35.11 15.77
N VAL A 128 -0.55 -34.50 16.80
CA VAL A 128 -1.64 -33.52 16.59
C VAL A 128 -1.33 -32.23 17.35
N THR A 129 -1.42 -31.08 16.67
CA THR A 129 -1.19 -29.80 17.33
C THR A 129 -1.89 -28.63 16.62
N ASN A 130 -2.09 -27.56 17.38
CA ASN A 130 -2.33 -26.21 16.90
C ASN A 130 -1.12 -25.37 17.36
N PRO A 131 -0.11 -25.14 16.49
CA PRO A 131 1.11 -24.45 16.86
C PRO A 131 0.89 -22.93 17.01
N PRO A 132 1.83 -22.21 17.66
CA PRO A 132 1.81 -20.75 17.67
C PRO A 132 2.06 -20.17 16.26
N TYR A 133 1.41 -19.06 15.94
CA TYR A 133 1.58 -18.30 14.70
C TYR A 133 2.49 -17.10 15.00
N MET A 134 3.77 -17.25 14.69
CA MET A 134 4.79 -16.23 14.97
C MET A 134 5.80 -16.17 13.82
N GLY A 135 5.70 -15.13 13.03
CA GLY A 135 6.67 -14.86 11.95
C GLY A 135 8.08 -14.60 12.47
N ALA A 136 9.09 -14.76 11.62
CA ALA A 136 10.51 -14.61 11.98
C ALA A 136 10.85 -13.26 12.64
N SER A 137 10.13 -12.19 12.32
CA SER A 137 10.30 -10.86 12.92
C SER A 137 9.80 -10.78 14.37
N GLY A 138 8.93 -11.67 14.79
CA GLY A 138 8.41 -11.77 16.16
C GLY A 138 9.24 -12.66 17.08
N MET A 139 10.20 -13.43 16.55
CA MET A 139 11.03 -14.35 17.32
C MET A 139 12.15 -13.59 18.06
N GLY A 140 12.38 -13.93 19.34
CA GLY A 140 13.53 -13.47 20.09
C GLY A 140 14.87 -13.91 19.45
N ALA A 141 15.98 -13.27 19.79
CA ALA A 141 17.28 -13.53 19.16
C ALA A 141 17.72 -14.99 19.27
N LYS A 142 17.55 -15.65 20.44
CA LYS A 142 17.91 -17.05 20.67
C LYS A 142 17.04 -17.98 19.82
N LEU A 143 15.72 -17.82 19.86
CA LEU A 143 14.78 -18.63 19.08
C LEU A 143 15.01 -18.45 17.59
N SER A 144 15.20 -17.22 17.09
CA SER A 144 15.48 -16.93 15.68
C SER A 144 16.75 -17.62 15.19
N LYS A 145 17.82 -17.63 16.01
CA LYS A 145 19.07 -18.32 15.69
C LYS A 145 18.82 -19.84 15.62
N TYR A 146 18.20 -20.41 16.65
CA TYR A 146 17.94 -21.85 16.72
C TYR A 146 17.13 -22.34 15.51
N VAL A 147 16.06 -21.61 15.15
CA VAL A 147 15.22 -21.92 14.01
C VAL A 147 15.99 -21.84 12.69
N LYS A 148 16.85 -20.84 12.51
CA LYS A 148 17.69 -20.71 11.30
C LYS A 148 18.71 -21.87 11.17
N ASP A 149 19.25 -22.33 12.29
CA ASP A 149 20.27 -23.36 12.30
C ASP A 149 19.66 -24.78 12.11
N ASN A 150 18.44 -25.02 12.62
CA ASN A 150 17.82 -26.34 12.66
C ASN A 150 16.68 -26.57 11.66
N TYR A 151 16.02 -25.52 11.17
CA TYR A 151 14.79 -25.56 10.35
C TYR A 151 14.87 -24.65 9.13
N LEU A 152 15.90 -24.81 8.31
CA LEU A 152 16.22 -23.91 7.19
C LEU A 152 15.04 -23.75 6.20
N ASP A 153 14.26 -24.80 5.98
CA ASP A 153 13.17 -24.82 4.98
C ASP A 153 11.84 -24.28 5.50
N SER A 154 11.72 -24.11 6.83
CA SER A 154 10.49 -23.67 7.50
C SER A 154 10.69 -22.43 8.40
N LYS A 155 11.88 -21.85 8.40
CA LYS A 155 12.33 -20.76 9.30
C LYS A 155 11.52 -19.45 9.25
N SER A 156 10.63 -19.31 8.28
CA SER A 156 9.87 -18.07 8.06
C SER A 156 8.77 -17.84 9.08
N ASP A 157 8.22 -18.90 9.66
CA ASP A 157 7.19 -18.82 10.70
C ASP A 157 7.20 -20.07 11.58
N LEU A 158 6.83 -19.90 12.85
CA LEU A 158 6.90 -20.97 13.84
C LEU A 158 5.91 -22.10 13.52
N PHE A 159 4.72 -21.81 13.00
CA PHE A 159 3.80 -22.88 12.59
C PHE A 159 4.41 -23.81 11.53
N ALA A 160 5.23 -23.28 10.63
CA ALA A 160 5.91 -24.07 9.61
C ALA A 160 7.03 -24.94 10.20
N VAL A 161 7.77 -24.40 11.18
CA VAL A 161 8.73 -25.19 11.98
C VAL A 161 8.04 -26.37 12.66
N PHE A 162 6.85 -26.16 13.25
CA PHE A 162 6.06 -27.23 13.85
C PHE A 162 5.56 -28.24 12.81
N ILE A 163 5.23 -27.85 11.60
CA ILE A 163 4.89 -28.81 10.54
C ILE A 163 6.07 -29.77 10.30
N GLU A 164 7.28 -29.25 10.20
CA GLU A 164 8.49 -30.03 9.98
C GLU A 164 8.81 -30.91 11.21
N LYS A 165 8.78 -30.33 12.42
CA LYS A 165 9.03 -31.05 13.66
C LYS A 165 8.05 -32.17 13.91
N CYS A 166 6.75 -31.96 13.75
CA CYS A 166 5.74 -33.01 13.90
C CYS A 166 5.92 -34.12 12.88
N GLY A 167 6.31 -33.79 11.64
CA GLY A 167 6.68 -34.79 10.64
C GLY A 167 7.90 -35.64 11.04
N GLN A 168 8.89 -35.03 11.73
CA GLN A 168 10.03 -35.76 12.29
C GLN A 168 9.60 -36.71 13.41
N MET A 169 8.65 -36.32 14.28
CA MET A 169 8.13 -37.12 15.40
C MET A 169 7.14 -38.21 14.97
N THR A 170 6.64 -38.20 13.75
CA THR A 170 5.68 -39.18 13.22
C THR A 170 6.40 -40.43 12.73
N LYS A 171 5.91 -41.64 13.09
CA LYS A 171 6.40 -42.90 12.55
C LYS A 171 6.08 -43.06 11.07
N LYS A 172 6.79 -43.93 10.37
CA LYS A 172 6.48 -44.32 8.98
C LYS A 172 5.07 -44.95 8.91
N ASN A 173 4.30 -44.55 7.88
CA ASN A 173 2.92 -45.03 7.64
C ASN A 173 1.89 -44.58 8.69
N THR A 174 2.19 -43.55 9.51
CA THR A 174 1.28 -43.02 10.52
C THR A 174 0.99 -41.54 10.28
N TYR A 175 0.27 -40.86 11.18
CA TYR A 175 -0.43 -39.63 10.86
C TYR A 175 0.10 -38.42 11.62
N GLN A 176 0.10 -37.28 10.91
CA GLN A 176 0.26 -35.93 11.46
C GLN A 176 -1.01 -35.14 11.14
N ALA A 177 -1.61 -34.50 12.15
CA ALA A 177 -2.80 -33.68 11.98
C ALA A 177 -2.62 -32.31 12.63
N MET A 178 -2.88 -31.23 11.89
CA MET A 178 -2.63 -29.90 12.38
C MET A 178 -3.69 -28.90 11.90
N ILE A 179 -3.84 -27.81 12.64
CA ILE A 179 -4.45 -26.57 12.16
C ILE A 179 -3.38 -25.49 12.18
N THR A 180 -3.17 -24.82 11.06
CA THR A 180 -2.12 -23.79 10.91
C THR A 180 -2.62 -22.61 10.11
N GLN A 181 -1.82 -21.53 10.02
CA GLN A 181 -2.02 -20.56 8.94
C GLN A 181 -1.87 -21.25 7.59
N HIS A 182 -2.63 -20.79 6.58
CA HIS A 182 -2.63 -21.37 5.23
C HIS A 182 -1.46 -20.88 4.34
N ALA A 183 -0.69 -19.90 4.80
CA ALA A 183 0.36 -19.24 4.01
C ALA A 183 1.39 -20.22 3.41
N TRP A 184 1.69 -21.33 4.09
CA TRP A 184 2.60 -22.37 3.58
C TRP A 184 2.10 -23.06 2.31
N MET A 185 0.80 -23.02 2.04
CA MET A 185 0.22 -23.60 0.82
C MET A 185 0.67 -22.85 -0.44
N PHE A 186 1.03 -21.58 -0.35
CA PHE A 186 1.19 -20.69 -1.50
C PHE A 186 2.51 -19.92 -1.54
N LEU A 187 2.97 -19.34 -0.41
CA LEU A 187 4.12 -18.44 -0.40
C LEU A 187 5.41 -19.13 -0.84
N SER A 188 6.22 -18.41 -1.61
CA SER A 188 7.53 -18.87 -2.10
C SER A 188 8.52 -19.19 -0.97
N SER A 189 8.43 -18.50 0.16
CA SER A 189 9.25 -18.77 1.35
C SER A 189 9.05 -20.16 1.93
N PHE A 190 7.95 -20.85 1.61
CA PHE A 190 7.64 -22.20 2.04
C PHE A 190 7.72 -23.25 0.91
N GLU A 191 8.24 -22.91 -0.25
CA GLU A 191 8.33 -23.85 -1.38
C GLU A 191 9.12 -25.11 -1.04
N LYS A 192 10.25 -24.96 -0.33
CA LYS A 192 11.06 -26.12 0.12
C LYS A 192 10.31 -27.00 1.11
N LEU A 193 9.54 -26.41 2.02
CA LEU A 193 8.65 -27.16 2.92
C LEU A 193 7.58 -27.91 2.13
N ARG A 194 6.91 -27.26 1.14
CA ARG A 194 5.95 -27.94 0.25
C ARG A 194 6.55 -29.12 -0.48
N ASN A 195 7.78 -29.01 -0.98
CA ASN A 195 8.49 -30.12 -1.62
C ASN A 195 8.61 -31.32 -0.70
N LYS A 196 8.92 -31.13 0.60
CA LYS A 196 8.97 -32.20 1.59
C LYS A 196 7.58 -32.82 1.85
N LEU A 197 6.56 -31.98 1.98
CA LEU A 197 5.19 -32.44 2.27
C LEU A 197 4.55 -33.18 1.10
N GLN A 198 4.88 -32.81 -0.13
CA GLN A 198 4.38 -33.50 -1.34
C GLN A 198 4.99 -34.86 -1.55
N MET A 199 6.05 -35.20 -0.82
CA MET A 199 6.60 -36.58 -0.74
C MET A 199 5.89 -37.45 0.31
N MET A 200 4.80 -36.96 0.91
CA MET A 200 3.95 -37.67 1.86
C MET A 200 2.50 -37.61 1.36
N ASP A 201 1.63 -38.51 1.83
CA ASP A 201 0.24 -38.56 1.41
C ASP A 201 -0.60 -37.52 2.18
N MET A 202 -1.07 -36.48 1.52
CA MET A 202 -2.08 -35.58 2.08
C MET A 202 -3.44 -36.29 2.09
N VAL A 203 -3.83 -36.82 3.24
CA VAL A 203 -5.06 -37.62 3.36
C VAL A 203 -6.30 -36.73 3.19
N ASN A 204 -6.36 -35.67 3.98
CA ASN A 204 -7.41 -34.67 3.84
C ASN A 204 -6.94 -33.28 4.27
N MET A 205 -7.65 -32.28 3.77
CA MET A 205 -7.43 -30.88 4.09
C MET A 205 -8.78 -30.13 4.12
N ALA A 206 -9.02 -29.38 5.19
CA ALA A 206 -10.10 -28.41 5.26
C ALA A 206 -9.49 -26.99 5.20
N HIS A 207 -9.63 -26.32 4.07
CA HIS A 207 -9.16 -24.94 3.87
C HIS A 207 -10.20 -23.97 4.42
N LEU A 208 -9.98 -23.53 5.65
CA LEU A 208 -10.93 -22.73 6.42
C LEU A 208 -10.92 -21.25 6.03
N GLY A 209 -9.77 -20.75 5.51
CA GLY A 209 -9.62 -19.34 5.16
C GLY A 209 -9.74 -18.39 6.36
N PRO A 210 -10.26 -17.15 6.13
CA PRO A 210 -10.46 -16.17 7.19
C PRO A 210 -11.60 -16.59 8.14
N ARG A 211 -11.61 -16.00 9.35
CA ARG A 211 -12.69 -16.17 10.35
C ARG A 211 -12.98 -17.63 10.76
N ALA A 212 -11.97 -18.47 10.76
CA ALA A 212 -12.06 -19.80 11.37
C ALA A 212 -12.09 -19.72 12.91
N PHE A 213 -11.54 -18.66 13.46
CA PHE A 213 -11.61 -18.28 14.88
C PHE A 213 -12.42 -16.98 14.99
N GLU A 214 -13.57 -17.02 15.65
CA GLU A 214 -14.50 -15.87 15.73
C GLU A 214 -13.92 -14.67 16.50
N GLU A 215 -13.03 -14.94 17.46
CA GLU A 215 -12.40 -13.93 18.34
C GLU A 215 -11.24 -13.18 17.68
N ILE A 216 -10.73 -13.66 16.54
CA ILE A 216 -9.61 -13.06 15.83
C ILE A 216 -10.13 -12.31 14.60
N GLY A 217 -9.74 -11.03 14.45
CA GLY A 217 -10.09 -10.21 13.28
C GLY A 217 -9.79 -10.93 11.96
N GLY A 218 -10.85 -11.14 11.15
CA GLY A 218 -10.90 -12.20 10.14
C GLY A 218 -9.99 -12.06 8.93
N GLU A 219 -9.34 -10.92 8.70
CA GLU A 219 -8.50 -10.73 7.52
C GLU A 219 -7.02 -11.03 7.78
N VAL A 220 -6.59 -11.00 9.04
CA VAL A 220 -5.18 -11.15 9.42
C VAL A 220 -4.74 -12.62 9.50
N VAL A 221 -5.62 -13.52 9.96
CA VAL A 221 -5.30 -14.95 10.14
C VAL A 221 -6.23 -15.81 9.29
N GLN A 222 -5.69 -16.38 8.24
CA GLN A 222 -6.37 -17.37 7.40
C GLN A 222 -5.78 -18.76 7.67
N THR A 223 -6.63 -19.77 7.89
CA THR A 223 -6.21 -21.07 8.40
C THR A 223 -6.58 -22.25 7.50
N THR A 224 -5.86 -23.34 7.68
CA THR A 224 -6.14 -24.65 7.12
C THR A 224 -5.93 -25.75 8.16
N SER A 225 -6.80 -26.74 8.15
CA SER A 225 -6.63 -27.97 8.94
C SER A 225 -6.34 -29.13 7.99
N PHE A 226 -5.36 -29.97 8.33
CA PHE A 226 -4.94 -31.03 7.44
C PHE A 226 -4.48 -32.28 8.20
N VAL A 227 -4.55 -33.41 7.50
CA VAL A 227 -4.02 -34.71 7.94
C VAL A 227 -3.08 -35.23 6.87
N ILE A 228 -1.83 -35.47 7.25
CA ILE A 228 -0.80 -36.04 6.40
C ILE A 228 -0.45 -37.46 6.95
N ARG A 229 -0.31 -38.41 6.06
CA ARG A 229 0.28 -39.71 6.39
C ARG A 229 1.73 -39.73 5.89
N LYS A 230 2.66 -40.17 6.75
CA LYS A 230 4.11 -40.28 6.43
C LYS A 230 4.37 -41.52 5.58
N SER A 231 3.76 -41.59 4.41
CA SER A 231 3.91 -42.60 3.36
C SER A 231 3.85 -41.91 2.01
N HIS A 232 4.26 -42.60 0.96
CA HIS A 232 4.10 -42.12 -0.41
C HIS A 232 3.47 -43.21 -1.25
N ILE A 233 2.22 -43.03 -1.60
CA ILE A 233 1.46 -43.94 -2.46
C ILE A 233 1.31 -43.24 -3.81
N GLU A 234 1.82 -43.90 -4.86
CA GLU A 234 1.71 -43.39 -6.21
C GLU A 234 0.24 -43.16 -6.61
N LYS A 235 -0.08 -42.01 -7.23
CA LYS A 235 -1.43 -41.61 -7.64
C LYS A 235 -2.46 -41.53 -6.51
N PHE A 236 -1.99 -41.34 -5.26
CA PHE A 236 -2.91 -41.14 -4.15
C PHE A 236 -3.70 -39.83 -4.33
N LYS A 237 -5.03 -39.92 -4.28
CA LYS A 237 -5.92 -38.78 -4.32
C LYS A 237 -6.33 -38.34 -2.91
N GLY A 238 -5.82 -37.20 -2.47
CA GLY A 238 -6.25 -36.56 -1.23
C GLY A 238 -7.64 -35.96 -1.36
N THR A 239 -8.32 -35.80 -0.22
CA THR A 239 -9.61 -35.09 -0.13
C THR A 239 -9.41 -33.68 0.38
N TYR A 240 -9.83 -32.69 -0.37
CA TYR A 240 -9.71 -31.28 -0.04
C TYR A 240 -11.10 -30.65 0.06
N CYS A 241 -11.36 -29.92 1.13
CA CYS A 241 -12.63 -29.21 1.35
C CYS A 241 -12.39 -27.72 1.42
N ARG A 242 -13.02 -26.94 0.54
CA ARG A 242 -12.87 -25.49 0.46
C ARG A 242 -13.96 -24.79 1.25
N LEU A 243 -13.60 -24.09 2.32
CA LEU A 243 -14.52 -23.46 3.28
C LEU A 243 -14.22 -21.97 3.47
N ILE A 244 -13.71 -21.29 2.44
CA ILE A 244 -13.23 -19.92 2.56
C ILE A 244 -14.34 -18.85 2.47
N GLU A 245 -15.44 -19.17 1.78
CA GLU A 245 -16.54 -18.24 1.51
C GLU A 245 -17.37 -17.87 2.76
N PRO A 246 -17.76 -18.85 3.63
CA PRO A 246 -18.57 -18.51 4.80
C PRO A 246 -17.77 -17.66 5.82
N THR A 247 -18.41 -16.61 6.32
CA THR A 247 -17.82 -15.66 7.28
C THR A 247 -18.06 -16.04 8.75
N THR A 248 -18.80 -17.12 9.03
CA THR A 248 -19.12 -17.61 10.37
C THR A 248 -18.68 -19.07 10.54
N GLN A 249 -18.38 -19.46 11.78
CA GLN A 249 -18.03 -20.84 12.12
C GLN A 249 -19.15 -21.81 11.75
N LEU A 250 -20.39 -21.47 12.08
CA LEU A 250 -21.58 -22.27 11.77
C LEU A 250 -21.76 -22.44 10.24
N GLY A 251 -21.53 -21.36 9.47
CA GLY A 251 -21.57 -21.43 8.01
C GLY A 251 -20.52 -22.38 7.44
N LYS A 252 -19.30 -22.36 7.97
CA LYS A 252 -18.22 -23.30 7.58
C LYS A 252 -18.55 -24.74 7.95
N GLU A 253 -19.13 -24.98 9.14
CA GLU A 253 -19.56 -26.29 9.55
C GLU A 253 -20.67 -26.85 8.64
N LYS A 254 -21.67 -26.01 8.32
CA LYS A 254 -22.73 -26.38 7.37
C LYS A 254 -22.16 -26.73 5.99
N MET A 255 -21.28 -25.88 5.46
CA MET A 255 -20.64 -26.10 4.17
C MET A 255 -19.72 -27.33 4.16
N PHE A 256 -19.06 -27.65 5.29
CA PHE A 256 -18.26 -28.87 5.43
C PHE A 256 -19.09 -30.14 5.36
N LEU A 257 -20.32 -30.12 5.89
CA LEU A 257 -21.25 -31.25 5.83
C LEU A 257 -21.88 -31.41 4.44
N ASP A 258 -21.93 -30.33 3.65
CA ASP A 258 -22.33 -30.36 2.26
C ASP A 258 -21.17 -30.90 1.38
N ALA A 259 -21.44 -31.99 0.64
CA ALA A 259 -20.41 -32.65 -0.17
C ALA A 259 -19.99 -31.89 -1.45
N GLN A 260 -20.69 -30.82 -1.83
CA GLN A 260 -20.50 -30.13 -3.13
C GLN A 260 -19.17 -29.38 -3.25
N ASN A 261 -18.52 -29.01 -2.16
CA ASN A 261 -17.27 -28.26 -2.12
C ASN A 261 -16.04 -29.13 -1.83
N ARG A 262 -16.10 -30.42 -2.14
CA ARG A 262 -15.00 -31.38 -2.00
C ARG A 262 -14.30 -31.62 -3.32
N PHE A 263 -12.97 -31.62 -3.25
CA PHE A 263 -12.08 -31.85 -4.39
C PHE A 263 -11.23 -33.09 -4.11
N TYR A 264 -11.03 -33.88 -5.15
CA TYR A 264 -10.20 -35.10 -5.10
C TYR A 264 -9.11 -34.99 -6.15
N THR A 265 -7.87 -34.77 -5.74
CA THR A 265 -6.77 -34.56 -6.68
C THR A 265 -5.49 -35.27 -6.23
N GLU A 266 -4.67 -35.62 -7.21
CA GLU A 266 -3.33 -36.17 -6.96
C GLU A 266 -2.37 -35.01 -6.62
N GLN A 267 -1.49 -35.23 -5.64
CA GLN A 267 -0.48 -34.25 -5.26
C GLN A 267 0.54 -33.98 -6.39
N SER A 268 0.75 -34.94 -7.30
CA SER A 268 1.57 -34.77 -8.50
C SER A 268 1.14 -33.58 -9.38
N ASN A 269 -0.13 -33.19 -9.33
CA ASN A 269 -0.65 -32.04 -10.07
C ASN A 269 -0.07 -30.71 -9.55
N PHE A 270 0.24 -30.62 -8.28
CA PHE A 270 0.82 -29.39 -7.69
C PHE A 270 2.25 -29.13 -8.21
N PHE A 271 3.00 -30.17 -8.60
CA PHE A 271 4.33 -30.03 -9.19
C PHE A 271 4.32 -29.36 -10.57
N LYS A 272 3.19 -29.38 -11.26
CA LYS A 272 3.03 -28.74 -12.58
C LYS A 272 2.91 -27.22 -12.50
N ILE A 273 2.61 -26.69 -11.30
CA ILE A 273 2.38 -25.25 -11.09
C ILE A 273 3.68 -24.61 -10.56
N PRO A 274 4.14 -23.47 -11.09
CA PRO A 274 5.28 -22.74 -10.58
C PRO A 274 5.16 -22.45 -9.07
N GLY A 275 6.23 -22.67 -8.31
CA GLY A 275 6.20 -22.55 -6.85
C GLY A 275 5.42 -23.65 -6.11
N LYS A 276 4.84 -24.59 -6.85
CA LYS A 276 4.13 -25.79 -6.33
C LYS A 276 3.09 -25.49 -5.24
N PRO A 277 2.19 -24.52 -5.44
CA PRO A 277 1.14 -24.23 -4.48
C PRO A 277 0.16 -25.39 -4.34
N ILE A 278 -0.47 -25.54 -3.18
CA ILE A 278 -1.51 -26.55 -2.95
C ILE A 278 -2.84 -26.06 -3.53
N ALA A 279 -2.91 -25.96 -4.84
CA ALA A 279 -4.06 -25.44 -5.58
C ALA A 279 -5.01 -26.56 -6.01
N TYR A 280 -5.58 -27.28 -5.06
CA TYR A 280 -6.41 -28.49 -5.24
C TYR A 280 -7.73 -28.27 -6.00
N TRP A 281 -8.13 -27.00 -6.21
CA TRP A 281 -9.42 -26.63 -6.84
C TRP A 281 -9.33 -26.38 -8.35
N ILE A 282 -8.14 -26.42 -8.94
CA ILE A 282 -7.96 -26.18 -10.37
C ILE A 282 -8.15 -27.48 -11.16
N SER A 283 -8.68 -27.36 -12.36
CA SER A 283 -8.94 -28.46 -13.28
C SER A 283 -7.68 -28.98 -13.98
N GLU A 284 -7.78 -30.10 -14.66
CA GLU A 284 -6.72 -30.63 -15.51
C GLU A 284 -6.46 -29.70 -16.72
N ASN A 285 -7.49 -29.11 -17.30
CA ASN A 285 -7.34 -28.14 -18.39
C ASN A 285 -6.55 -26.91 -17.93
N TYR A 286 -6.88 -26.42 -16.74
CA TYR A 286 -6.16 -25.30 -16.13
C TYR A 286 -4.69 -25.65 -15.81
N LEU A 287 -4.38 -26.89 -15.45
CA LEU A 287 -3.01 -27.33 -15.22
C LEU A 287 -2.16 -27.36 -16.50
N ARG A 288 -2.77 -27.60 -17.66
CA ARG A 288 -2.03 -27.66 -18.94
C ARG A 288 -1.39 -26.34 -19.31
N ILE A 289 -2.00 -25.21 -18.92
CA ILE A 289 -1.46 -23.89 -19.25
C ILE A 289 -0.08 -23.60 -18.63
N PHE A 290 0.28 -24.29 -17.54
CA PHE A 290 1.58 -24.13 -16.88
C PHE A 290 2.71 -24.95 -17.51
N GLY A 291 2.43 -25.78 -18.48
CA GLY A 291 3.42 -26.67 -19.10
C GLY A 291 4.12 -26.08 -20.33
N GLU A 292 3.72 -24.90 -20.79
CA GLU A 292 4.21 -24.27 -22.02
C GLU A 292 5.20 -23.14 -21.73
N HIS A 293 5.19 -22.07 -22.53
CA HIS A 293 6.07 -20.93 -22.41
C HIS A 293 5.69 -19.99 -21.26
N THR A 294 6.67 -19.29 -20.72
CA THR A 294 6.48 -18.31 -19.64
C THR A 294 6.83 -16.90 -20.09
N MET A 295 6.36 -15.89 -19.33
CA MET A 295 6.67 -14.49 -19.61
C MET A 295 8.18 -14.20 -19.64
N SER A 296 8.99 -14.97 -18.89
CA SER A 296 10.46 -14.80 -18.87
C SER A 296 11.14 -15.08 -20.21
N GLU A 297 10.49 -15.81 -21.11
CA GLU A 297 11.02 -16.09 -22.45
C GLU A 297 10.85 -14.92 -23.42
N TYR A 298 9.82 -14.10 -23.18
CA TYR A 298 9.44 -13.01 -24.06
C TYR A 298 9.87 -11.63 -23.56
N GLY A 299 10.40 -11.54 -22.33
CA GLY A 299 10.83 -10.26 -21.76
C GLY A 299 11.43 -10.38 -20.37
N SER A 300 11.76 -9.23 -19.83
CA SER A 300 12.40 -9.09 -18.53
C SER A 300 11.48 -8.38 -17.54
N SER A 301 11.18 -9.02 -16.42
CA SER A 301 10.50 -8.40 -15.26
C SER A 301 11.54 -7.78 -14.36
N CYS A 302 11.49 -6.46 -14.18
CA CYS A 302 12.53 -5.69 -13.51
C CYS A 302 11.98 -4.91 -12.32
N ILE A 303 12.74 -4.90 -11.22
CA ILE A 303 12.54 -3.98 -10.11
C ILE A 303 13.24 -2.67 -10.42
N GLY A 304 12.60 -1.55 -10.14
CA GLY A 304 13.18 -0.23 -10.40
C GLY A 304 14.06 0.30 -9.26
N MET A 305 14.37 1.58 -9.36
CA MET A 305 15.25 2.31 -8.45
C MET A 305 14.64 2.49 -7.05
N ARG A 306 15.50 2.55 -6.06
CA ARG A 306 15.21 3.04 -4.70
C ARG A 306 16.00 4.31 -4.47
N THR A 307 15.36 5.45 -4.40
CA THR A 307 16.00 6.77 -4.22
C THR A 307 16.76 6.90 -2.90
N GLY A 308 16.36 6.14 -1.89
CA GLY A 308 16.91 6.25 -0.53
C GLY A 308 16.39 7.47 0.25
N ASP A 309 15.96 8.52 -0.43
CA ASP A 309 15.36 9.72 0.16
C ASP A 309 14.35 10.35 -0.83
N ASN A 310 13.08 9.97 -0.68
CA ASN A 310 12.02 10.44 -1.55
C ASN A 310 11.73 11.95 -1.37
N GLU A 311 11.86 12.48 -0.16
CA GLU A 311 11.61 13.91 0.09
C GLU A 311 12.66 14.80 -0.59
N ARG A 312 13.86 14.31 -0.76
CA ARG A 312 14.94 15.02 -1.47
C ARG A 312 14.87 14.83 -2.99
N PHE A 313 14.62 13.63 -3.48
CA PHE A 313 14.84 13.27 -4.89
C PHE A 313 13.57 13.13 -5.72
N LEU A 314 12.36 13.12 -5.12
CA LEU A 314 11.09 13.05 -5.85
C LEU A 314 10.28 14.31 -5.65
N ARG A 315 9.59 14.71 -6.72
CA ARG A 315 8.55 15.76 -6.71
C ARG A 315 7.33 15.27 -7.49
N PHE A 316 6.19 15.85 -7.19
CA PHE A 316 5.13 15.84 -8.17
C PHE A 316 5.50 16.83 -9.29
N TRP A 317 5.15 16.51 -10.53
CA TRP A 317 5.52 17.31 -11.68
C TRP A 317 5.03 18.77 -11.58
N TYR A 318 3.95 19.01 -10.88
CA TYR A 318 3.35 20.33 -10.71
C TYR A 318 4.01 21.19 -9.61
N GLU A 319 4.97 20.63 -8.84
CA GLU A 319 5.72 21.38 -7.83
C GLU A 319 6.90 22.14 -8.44
N ILE A 320 7.42 21.67 -9.57
CA ILE A 320 8.68 22.13 -10.15
C ILE A 320 8.50 23.20 -11.23
N ASN A 321 9.61 23.85 -11.59
CA ASN A 321 9.65 24.67 -12.81
C ASN A 321 9.59 23.78 -14.05
N LYS A 322 8.55 23.94 -14.89
CA LYS A 322 8.36 23.14 -16.12
C LYS A 322 9.57 23.17 -17.04
N GLN A 323 10.31 24.26 -17.09
CA GLN A 323 11.50 24.37 -17.94
C GLN A 323 12.61 23.40 -17.56
N LYS A 324 12.66 22.96 -16.28
CA LYS A 324 13.61 21.97 -15.78
C LYS A 324 13.15 20.52 -15.97
N MET A 325 11.93 20.30 -16.47
CA MET A 325 11.39 18.99 -16.71
C MET A 325 11.81 18.44 -18.09
N GLY A 326 12.31 17.21 -18.12
CA GLY A 326 12.68 16.47 -19.33
C GLY A 326 11.65 15.42 -19.69
N ILE A 327 10.76 15.71 -20.65
CA ILE A 327 9.77 14.78 -21.19
C ILE A 327 10.21 14.27 -22.56
N GLY A 328 9.96 13.00 -22.89
CA GLY A 328 10.17 12.43 -24.20
C GLY A 328 11.63 12.07 -24.55
N TYR A 329 12.51 12.00 -23.56
CA TYR A 329 13.89 11.54 -23.75
C TYR A 329 13.92 10.01 -23.81
N SER A 330 14.10 9.43 -24.97
CA SER A 330 14.14 7.97 -25.16
C SER A 330 15.50 7.32 -24.87
N ASP A 331 16.52 8.11 -24.60
CA ASP A 331 17.90 7.64 -24.39
C ASP A 331 18.54 8.34 -23.18
N ALA A 332 19.17 7.55 -22.29
CA ALA A 332 19.84 8.04 -21.10
C ALA A 332 21.01 8.99 -21.39
N LYS A 333 21.73 8.80 -22.50
CA LYS A 333 22.84 9.67 -22.88
C LYS A 333 22.37 11.05 -23.31
N ILE A 334 21.27 11.09 -24.08
CA ILE A 334 20.64 12.36 -24.51
C ILE A 334 20.07 13.09 -23.29
N ALA A 335 19.42 12.37 -22.36
CA ALA A 335 18.93 12.92 -21.12
C ALA A 335 20.07 13.53 -20.28
N CYS A 336 21.18 12.82 -20.12
CA CYS A 336 22.37 13.28 -19.39
C CYS A 336 23.02 14.54 -19.98
N GLN A 337 22.98 14.70 -21.30
CA GLN A 337 23.53 15.88 -22.00
C GLN A 337 22.57 17.08 -21.97
N SER A 338 21.34 16.89 -21.53
CA SER A 338 20.37 17.98 -21.42
C SER A 338 20.59 18.82 -20.16
N THR A 339 20.05 20.03 -20.16
CA THR A 339 20.03 20.92 -18.98
C THR A 339 18.85 20.62 -18.06
N LYS A 340 18.18 19.47 -18.24
CA LYS A 340 17.01 19.07 -17.47
C LYS A 340 17.41 18.36 -16.19
N LYS A 341 16.70 18.69 -15.10
CA LYS A 341 16.92 18.11 -13.79
C LYS A 341 15.90 17.03 -13.46
N TRP A 342 14.65 17.26 -13.80
CA TRP A 342 13.51 16.45 -13.38
C TRP A 342 13.00 15.60 -14.53
N PHE A 343 13.03 14.28 -14.38
CA PHE A 343 12.55 13.34 -15.40
C PHE A 343 11.33 12.57 -14.89
N PRO A 344 10.38 12.20 -15.79
CA PRO A 344 9.21 11.42 -15.42
C PRO A 344 9.58 10.15 -14.66
N TYR A 345 8.85 9.88 -13.56
CA TYR A 345 9.14 8.77 -12.67
C TYR A 345 7.89 7.93 -12.44
N CYS A 346 7.95 6.68 -12.94
CA CYS A 346 6.87 5.73 -12.75
C CYS A 346 6.90 5.18 -11.33
N LYS A 347 5.88 5.49 -10.55
CA LYS A 347 5.72 5.03 -9.17
C LYS A 347 4.46 4.20 -9.04
N GLY A 348 4.42 3.29 -8.06
CA GLY A 348 3.20 2.59 -7.69
C GLY A 348 2.10 3.59 -7.30
N GLY A 349 0.86 3.16 -7.32
CA GLY A 349 -0.29 4.01 -7.00
C GLY A 349 -1.57 3.20 -6.91
N SER A 350 -2.72 3.86 -7.00
CA SER A 350 -4.02 3.23 -7.02
C SER A 350 -4.15 2.20 -8.16
N PHE A 351 -5.05 1.24 -7.99
CA PHE A 351 -5.33 0.25 -9.04
C PHE A 351 -5.78 0.95 -10.33
N ARG A 352 -5.03 0.72 -11.40
CA ARG A 352 -5.35 1.12 -12.76
C ARG A 352 -4.83 0.10 -13.76
N LYS A 353 -5.56 -0.07 -14.85
CA LYS A 353 -5.15 -0.77 -16.06
C LYS A 353 -4.81 0.23 -17.16
N TRP A 354 -4.06 -0.18 -18.14
CA TRP A 354 -3.80 0.45 -19.43
C TRP A 354 -2.95 1.72 -19.36
N TYR A 355 -3.35 2.79 -18.65
CA TYR A 355 -2.64 4.07 -18.56
C TYR A 355 -2.95 4.83 -17.26
N GLY A 356 -2.00 5.64 -16.78
CA GLY A 356 -2.16 6.58 -15.65
C GLY A 356 -1.20 6.36 -14.49
N ASN A 357 -1.42 7.07 -13.39
CA ASN A 357 -0.51 7.23 -12.24
C ASN A 357 0.84 7.89 -12.62
N ASN A 358 0.83 8.74 -13.65
CA ASN A 358 1.98 9.48 -14.14
C ASN A 358 1.99 10.86 -13.46
N GLU A 359 2.50 10.95 -12.24
CA GLU A 359 2.43 12.16 -11.41
C GLU A 359 3.80 12.61 -10.90
N TYR A 360 4.76 11.69 -10.84
CA TYR A 360 6.05 11.95 -10.23
C TYR A 360 7.14 12.26 -11.23
N VAL A 361 8.09 13.06 -10.77
CA VAL A 361 9.38 13.29 -11.43
C VAL A 361 10.51 13.03 -10.44
N VAL A 362 11.65 12.58 -10.93
CA VAL A 362 12.85 12.29 -10.16
C VAL A 362 14.00 13.20 -10.59
N ASN A 363 14.81 13.65 -9.64
CA ASN A 363 16.06 14.33 -9.94
C ASN A 363 17.04 13.32 -10.54
N TRP A 364 17.19 13.37 -11.86
CA TRP A 364 18.15 12.56 -12.61
C TRP A 364 19.15 13.44 -13.38
N GLU A 365 19.42 14.65 -12.89
CA GLU A 365 20.40 15.56 -13.45
C GLU A 365 21.79 14.89 -13.49
N ASN A 366 22.52 15.07 -14.59
CA ASN A 366 23.85 14.51 -14.78
C ASN A 366 23.90 12.98 -14.50
N ASP A 367 22.96 12.23 -15.09
CA ASP A 367 22.85 10.78 -14.91
C ASP A 367 22.64 10.36 -13.45
N GLY A 368 21.81 11.12 -12.72
CA GLY A 368 21.46 10.86 -11.34
C GLY A 368 22.62 10.98 -10.36
N SER A 369 23.57 11.86 -10.64
CA SER A 369 24.80 12.04 -9.85
C SER A 369 24.54 12.22 -8.36
N GLU A 370 23.56 13.07 -7.99
CA GLU A 370 23.22 13.30 -6.58
C GLU A 370 22.64 12.05 -5.88
N ILE A 371 21.78 11.28 -6.56
CA ILE A 371 21.23 10.04 -6.02
C ILE A 371 22.33 9.00 -5.84
N LYS A 372 23.23 8.88 -6.83
CA LYS A 372 24.35 7.97 -6.81
C LYS A 372 25.32 8.31 -5.67
N GLU A 373 25.64 9.57 -5.47
CA GLU A 373 26.49 10.04 -4.38
C GLU A 373 25.83 9.82 -3.01
N ASN A 374 24.57 10.18 -2.87
CA ASN A 374 23.82 9.92 -1.63
C ASN A 374 23.77 8.43 -1.31
N THR A 375 23.61 7.57 -2.31
CA THR A 375 23.59 6.12 -2.15
C THR A 375 24.94 5.61 -1.64
N ARG A 376 26.07 6.08 -2.18
CA ARG A 376 27.42 5.74 -1.69
C ARG A 376 27.63 6.19 -0.24
N ARG A 377 27.15 7.40 0.10
CA ARG A 377 27.26 7.96 1.45
C ARG A 377 26.46 7.17 2.47
N VAL A 378 25.22 6.79 2.15
CA VAL A 378 24.32 6.08 3.07
C VAL A 378 24.63 4.58 3.16
N TYR A 379 25.13 3.99 2.07
CA TYR A 379 25.42 2.56 1.97
C TYR A 379 26.88 2.30 1.54
N PRO A 380 27.87 2.70 2.34
CA PRO A 380 29.28 2.60 1.94
C PRO A 380 29.74 1.16 1.65
N GLN A 381 29.04 0.16 2.21
CA GLN A 381 29.31 -1.26 1.94
C GLN A 381 29.05 -1.69 0.49
N LEU A 382 28.36 -0.88 -0.32
CA LEU A 382 28.09 -1.18 -1.74
C LEU A 382 29.28 -0.84 -2.62
N GLY A 383 30.21 0.01 -2.17
CA GLY A 383 31.33 0.51 -2.99
C GLY A 383 30.81 1.17 -4.28
N ASP A 384 31.39 0.81 -5.42
CA ASP A 384 31.00 1.34 -6.74
C ASP A 384 29.81 0.61 -7.35
N ASN A 385 29.43 -0.58 -6.84
CA ASN A 385 28.28 -1.33 -7.34
C ASN A 385 26.97 -0.89 -6.66
N LEU A 386 26.31 0.08 -7.24
CA LEU A 386 25.05 0.63 -6.73
C LEU A 386 23.80 -0.13 -7.18
N SER A 387 23.95 -1.21 -7.96
CA SER A 387 22.85 -1.95 -8.60
C SER A 387 21.79 -2.49 -7.63
N TRP A 388 22.13 -2.68 -6.33
CA TRP A 388 21.17 -3.07 -5.31
C TRP A 388 20.14 -1.97 -4.97
N LYS A 389 20.49 -0.70 -5.19
CA LYS A 389 19.60 0.47 -4.99
C LYS A 389 19.16 1.09 -6.31
N ILE A 390 20.10 1.27 -7.23
CA ILE A 390 19.86 1.80 -8.56
C ILE A 390 19.82 0.60 -9.51
N SER A 391 18.67 -0.08 -9.46
CA SER A 391 18.52 -1.38 -10.13
C SER A 391 18.10 -1.19 -11.58
N ASN A 392 18.62 -2.05 -12.46
CA ASN A 392 18.17 -2.19 -13.84
C ASN A 392 18.26 -0.88 -14.68
N GLU A 393 19.33 -0.11 -14.47
CA GLU A 393 19.58 1.19 -15.09
C GLU A 393 19.52 1.14 -16.63
N GLN A 394 19.85 -0.03 -17.22
CA GLN A 394 19.79 -0.26 -18.66
C GLN A 394 18.38 -0.19 -19.28
N PHE A 395 17.34 -0.23 -18.43
CA PHE A 395 15.94 -0.11 -18.86
C PHE A 395 15.35 1.29 -18.58
N TYR A 396 16.11 2.21 -17.99
CA TYR A 396 15.63 3.58 -17.80
C TYR A 396 15.41 4.25 -19.15
N PHE A 397 14.44 5.13 -19.23
CA PHE A 397 13.99 5.84 -20.42
C PHE A 397 13.34 4.97 -21.50
N LYS A 398 13.19 3.65 -21.29
CA LYS A 398 12.55 2.74 -22.22
C LYS A 398 11.09 2.53 -21.91
N LYS A 399 10.26 2.41 -22.94
CA LYS A 399 8.85 2.05 -22.86
C LYS A 399 8.66 0.71 -22.15
N GLY A 400 7.68 0.66 -21.24
CA GLY A 400 7.45 -0.53 -20.43
C GLY A 400 5.99 -0.72 -19.99
N LEU A 401 5.70 -1.91 -19.46
CA LEU A 401 4.46 -2.25 -18.80
C LEU A 401 4.71 -2.30 -17.29
N THR A 402 3.98 -1.52 -16.51
CA THR A 402 4.21 -1.40 -15.07
C THR A 402 3.02 -1.80 -14.24
N TRP A 403 3.28 -2.28 -13.03
CA TRP A 403 2.26 -2.57 -12.01
C TRP A 403 2.71 -2.09 -10.64
N SER A 404 1.75 -1.87 -9.73
CA SER A 404 2.06 -1.57 -8.33
C SER A 404 2.51 -2.85 -7.62
N GLY A 405 3.72 -2.85 -7.04
CA GLY A 405 4.28 -4.01 -6.35
C GLY A 405 3.47 -4.44 -5.13
N VAL A 406 2.78 -3.49 -4.48
CA VAL A 406 1.76 -3.73 -3.46
C VAL A 406 0.46 -3.15 -3.97
N GLY A 407 -0.55 -3.97 -4.18
CA GLY A 407 -1.78 -3.57 -4.87
C GLY A 407 -3.06 -4.11 -4.26
N ALA A 408 -4.14 -3.94 -4.99
CA ALA A 408 -5.44 -4.55 -4.71
C ALA A 408 -5.43 -6.06 -5.07
N ARG A 409 -6.52 -6.75 -4.76
CA ARG A 409 -6.69 -8.18 -5.11
C ARG A 409 -6.73 -8.43 -6.63
N VAL A 410 -7.06 -7.40 -7.41
CA VAL A 410 -7.09 -7.48 -8.88
C VAL A 410 -5.76 -6.95 -9.41
N PHE A 411 -5.11 -7.76 -10.23
CA PHE A 411 -3.88 -7.39 -10.93
C PHE A 411 -4.19 -6.63 -12.22
N GLY A 412 -3.36 -5.67 -12.56
CA GLY A 412 -3.43 -4.94 -13.82
C GLY A 412 -2.15 -4.19 -14.11
N VAL A 413 -1.82 -4.06 -15.38
CA VAL A 413 -0.66 -3.33 -15.85
C VAL A 413 -1.04 -2.05 -16.59
N ARG A 414 -0.17 -1.06 -16.49
CA ARG A 414 -0.24 0.20 -17.23
C ARG A 414 0.90 0.26 -18.23
N SER A 415 0.59 0.77 -19.40
CA SER A 415 1.58 1.19 -20.39
C SER A 415 2.15 2.56 -20.01
N TYR A 416 3.44 2.74 -20.11
CA TYR A 416 4.09 4.05 -20.08
C TYR A 416 5.05 4.22 -21.27
N PRO A 417 5.20 5.46 -21.81
CA PRO A 417 6.02 5.74 -22.96
C PRO A 417 7.52 5.72 -22.63
N ASP A 418 8.35 5.88 -23.67
CA ASP A 418 9.76 6.20 -23.49
C ASP A 418 9.94 7.49 -22.67
N GLY A 419 11.08 7.61 -22.01
CA GLY A 419 11.45 8.80 -21.23
C GLY A 419 11.15 8.71 -19.76
N MET A 420 10.76 7.55 -19.24
CA MET A 420 10.47 7.35 -17.82
C MET A 420 11.55 6.52 -17.12
N ILE A 421 11.80 6.86 -15.85
CA ILE A 421 12.54 6.02 -14.90
C ILE A 421 11.50 5.36 -13.99
N PHE A 422 11.74 4.17 -13.47
CA PHE A 422 10.76 3.43 -12.67
C PHE A 422 11.24 3.07 -11.27
N ASP A 423 10.28 3.05 -10.33
CA ASP A 423 10.46 2.83 -8.89
C ASP A 423 10.44 1.34 -8.54
N SER A 424 11.04 0.99 -7.42
CA SER A 424 10.94 -0.37 -6.86
C SER A 424 9.53 -0.75 -6.41
N GLY A 425 8.63 0.21 -6.20
CA GLY A 425 7.21 0.01 -5.94
C GLY A 425 6.35 -0.05 -7.22
N ALA A 426 6.95 0.24 -8.39
CA ALA A 426 6.36 0.16 -9.72
C ALA A 426 7.22 -0.74 -10.61
N ASN A 427 7.23 -2.03 -10.28
CA ASN A 427 7.93 -3.03 -11.09
C ASN A 427 7.47 -2.96 -12.55
N SER A 428 8.39 -3.23 -13.47
CA SER A 428 8.11 -3.09 -14.89
C SER A 428 8.51 -4.33 -15.68
N TYR A 429 7.81 -4.58 -16.78
CA TYR A 429 8.08 -5.64 -17.73
C TYR A 429 8.48 -5.01 -19.08
N PHE A 430 9.60 -5.46 -19.61
CA PHE A 430 10.17 -5.02 -20.88
C PHE A 430 10.19 -6.20 -21.84
N VAL A 431 9.52 -6.07 -22.97
CA VAL A 431 9.48 -7.10 -24.00
C VAL A 431 10.81 -7.18 -24.76
N ASN A 432 11.20 -8.37 -25.20
CA ASN A 432 12.38 -8.57 -26.03
C ASN A 432 12.15 -8.08 -27.47
N ASP A 433 10.92 -8.27 -27.99
CA ASP A 433 10.49 -7.80 -29.30
C ASP A 433 9.38 -6.75 -29.14
N GLU A 434 9.62 -5.53 -29.56
CA GLU A 434 8.67 -4.42 -29.45
C GLU A 434 7.35 -4.70 -30.15
N MET A 435 7.36 -5.52 -31.19
CA MET A 435 6.14 -5.94 -31.89
C MET A 435 5.18 -6.76 -31.02
N ASP A 436 5.63 -7.32 -29.91
CA ASP A 436 4.83 -8.08 -28.97
C ASP A 436 4.30 -7.25 -27.79
N TYR A 437 4.69 -5.97 -27.71
CA TYR A 437 4.36 -5.10 -26.57
C TYR A 437 2.86 -5.05 -26.28
N LEU A 438 2.05 -4.78 -27.30
CA LEU A 438 0.60 -4.70 -27.17
C LEU A 438 -0.04 -6.06 -26.85
N TYR A 439 0.52 -7.15 -27.42
CA TYR A 439 0.03 -8.49 -27.10
C TYR A 439 0.16 -8.79 -25.61
N PHE A 440 1.34 -8.56 -25.02
CA PHE A 440 1.56 -8.81 -23.60
C PHE A 440 0.87 -7.79 -22.69
N ALA A 441 0.65 -6.57 -23.13
CA ALA A 441 -0.21 -5.64 -22.41
C ALA A 441 -1.65 -6.16 -22.30
N GLY A 442 -2.18 -6.75 -23.36
CA GLY A 442 -3.48 -7.41 -23.36
C GLY A 442 -3.52 -8.64 -22.46
N LEU A 443 -2.55 -9.53 -22.60
CA LEU A 443 -2.44 -10.75 -21.79
C LEU A 443 -2.38 -10.42 -20.29
N LEU A 444 -1.50 -9.51 -19.88
CA LEU A 444 -1.30 -9.16 -18.47
C LEU A 444 -2.51 -8.46 -17.82
N ASN A 445 -3.44 -7.89 -18.64
CA ASN A 445 -4.66 -7.27 -18.17
C ASN A 445 -5.91 -8.18 -18.25
N CYS A 446 -5.81 -9.38 -18.84
CA CYS A 446 -6.95 -10.27 -19.01
C CYS A 446 -7.31 -11.04 -17.71
N THR A 447 -8.54 -11.55 -17.68
CA THR A 447 -9.07 -12.31 -16.53
C THR A 447 -8.31 -13.60 -16.27
N ILE A 448 -7.72 -14.25 -17.30
CA ILE A 448 -6.91 -15.47 -17.12
C ILE A 448 -5.72 -15.20 -16.19
N ILE A 449 -4.97 -14.12 -16.46
CA ILE A 449 -3.82 -13.77 -15.63
C ILE A 449 -4.23 -13.48 -14.20
N ASN A 450 -5.37 -12.79 -13.98
CA ASN A 450 -5.90 -12.59 -12.62
C ASN A 450 -6.22 -13.92 -11.92
N ASN A 451 -6.80 -14.89 -12.64
CA ASN A 451 -7.07 -16.22 -12.10
C ASN A 451 -5.77 -16.99 -11.80
N VAL A 452 -4.80 -16.96 -12.72
CA VAL A 452 -3.47 -17.56 -12.52
C VAL A 452 -2.76 -16.94 -11.32
N MET A 453 -2.80 -15.62 -11.19
CA MET A 453 -2.22 -14.89 -10.05
C MET A 453 -2.84 -15.34 -8.72
N ASN A 454 -4.14 -15.55 -8.65
CA ASN A 454 -4.80 -16.07 -7.45
C ASN A 454 -4.34 -17.50 -7.08
N VAL A 455 -3.82 -18.26 -8.04
CA VAL A 455 -3.28 -19.61 -7.82
C VAL A 455 -1.82 -19.56 -7.34
N ILE A 456 -0.96 -18.80 -8.06
CA ILE A 456 0.49 -18.80 -7.78
C ILE A 456 0.90 -17.76 -6.73
N ASN A 457 0.14 -16.67 -6.58
CA ASN A 457 0.42 -15.59 -5.66
C ASN A 457 -0.86 -14.97 -5.07
N PRO A 458 -1.53 -15.63 -4.12
CA PRO A 458 -2.75 -15.11 -3.50
C PRO A 458 -2.50 -13.94 -2.51
N THR A 459 -1.33 -13.32 -2.55
CA THR A 459 -0.96 -12.17 -1.71
C THR A 459 -1.13 -10.85 -2.47
N ILE A 460 -1.16 -9.75 -1.73
CA ILE A 460 -1.22 -8.40 -2.31
C ILE A 460 0.12 -7.91 -2.89
N ASN A 461 1.22 -8.66 -2.66
CA ASN A 461 2.55 -8.30 -3.13
C ASN A 461 2.88 -9.04 -4.42
N THR A 462 3.02 -8.31 -5.52
CA THR A 462 3.37 -8.87 -6.83
C THR A 462 4.80 -8.49 -7.22
N GLY A 463 5.74 -9.38 -6.95
CA GLY A 463 7.15 -9.20 -7.33
C GLY A 463 7.44 -9.64 -8.77
N CYS A 464 8.59 -9.23 -9.30
CA CYS A 464 9.03 -9.55 -10.66
C CYS A 464 9.08 -11.06 -10.94
N GLY A 465 9.51 -11.87 -9.96
CA GLY A 465 9.59 -13.34 -10.12
C GLY A 465 8.24 -14.01 -10.36
N VAL A 466 7.14 -13.43 -9.84
CA VAL A 466 5.79 -13.95 -10.09
C VAL A 466 5.39 -13.72 -11.55
N ILE A 467 5.61 -12.51 -12.06
CA ILE A 467 5.30 -12.18 -13.45
C ILE A 467 6.14 -13.00 -14.43
N ALA A 468 7.42 -13.21 -14.14
CA ALA A 468 8.31 -14.03 -14.98
C ALA A 468 7.81 -15.48 -15.16
N GLN A 469 7.08 -16.02 -14.18
CA GLN A 469 6.55 -17.39 -14.17
C GLN A 469 5.14 -17.53 -14.75
N LEU A 470 4.48 -16.41 -15.11
CA LEU A 470 3.14 -16.48 -15.72
C LEU A 470 3.20 -17.23 -17.06
N PRO A 471 2.21 -18.11 -17.35
CA PRO A 471 2.13 -18.77 -18.65
C PRO A 471 1.84 -17.75 -19.75
N ALA A 472 2.54 -17.89 -20.86
CA ALA A 472 2.50 -16.95 -21.99
C ALA A 472 2.32 -17.67 -23.32
N ILE A 473 1.08 -17.94 -23.72
CA ILE A 473 0.74 -18.55 -25.00
C ILE A 473 0.56 -17.44 -26.04
N LYS A 474 1.35 -17.49 -27.11
CA LYS A 474 1.26 -16.56 -28.24
C LYS A 474 0.42 -17.17 -29.39
N SER A 475 -0.52 -16.41 -29.92
CA SER A 475 -1.31 -16.78 -31.09
C SER A 475 -1.15 -15.74 -32.19
N ALA A 476 -0.52 -16.14 -33.28
CA ALA A 476 -0.40 -15.29 -34.48
C ALA A 476 -1.78 -14.96 -35.11
N PHE A 477 -2.72 -15.87 -34.99
CA PHE A 477 -4.07 -15.72 -35.55
C PHE A 477 -4.85 -14.58 -34.91
N TYR A 478 -4.75 -14.42 -33.59
CA TYR A 478 -5.50 -13.38 -32.83
C TYR A 478 -4.67 -12.09 -32.59
N LYS A 479 -3.39 -12.04 -32.98
CA LYS A 479 -2.49 -10.94 -32.65
C LYS A 479 -3.05 -9.57 -33.10
N SER A 480 -3.48 -9.44 -34.33
CA SER A 480 -4.00 -8.17 -34.86
C SER A 480 -5.24 -7.67 -34.11
N ASN A 481 -6.17 -8.58 -33.78
CA ASN A 481 -7.37 -8.21 -33.02
C ASN A 481 -7.02 -7.76 -31.59
N ILE A 482 -6.12 -8.51 -30.93
CA ILE A 482 -5.62 -8.15 -29.59
C ILE A 482 -5.00 -6.76 -29.62
N GLU A 483 -4.11 -6.49 -30.56
CA GLU A 483 -3.43 -5.19 -30.68
C GLU A 483 -4.41 -4.04 -30.90
N GLN A 484 -5.44 -4.25 -31.70
CA GLN A 484 -6.49 -3.24 -31.93
C GLN A 484 -7.25 -2.91 -30.65
N TYR A 485 -7.73 -3.92 -29.90
CA TYR A 485 -8.43 -3.69 -28.65
C TYR A 485 -7.53 -3.05 -27.59
N VAL A 486 -6.29 -3.49 -27.48
CA VAL A 486 -5.33 -2.94 -26.51
C VAL A 486 -4.99 -1.47 -26.82
N LYS A 487 -4.78 -1.11 -28.09
CA LYS A 487 -4.60 0.30 -28.49
C LYS A 487 -5.79 1.15 -28.09
N SER A 488 -7.01 0.64 -28.33
CA SER A 488 -8.25 1.32 -27.92
C SER A 488 -8.32 1.48 -26.40
N CYS A 489 -8.01 0.43 -25.62
CA CYS A 489 -8.02 0.49 -24.16
C CYS A 489 -7.01 1.50 -23.60
N ILE A 490 -5.78 1.53 -24.15
CA ILE A 490 -4.74 2.51 -23.75
C ILE A 490 -5.22 3.92 -24.07
N ASN A 491 -5.71 4.16 -25.28
CA ASN A 491 -6.18 5.48 -25.71
C ASN A 491 -7.34 5.99 -24.85
N ILE A 492 -8.37 5.15 -24.58
CA ILE A 492 -9.49 5.51 -23.73
C ILE A 492 -9.01 5.87 -22.32
N SER A 493 -8.08 5.10 -21.76
CA SER A 493 -7.55 5.33 -20.41
C SER A 493 -6.65 6.56 -20.35
N GLN A 494 -5.94 6.88 -21.42
CA GLN A 494 -5.15 8.09 -21.55
C GLN A 494 -6.04 9.32 -21.63
N ILE A 495 -7.08 9.32 -22.45
CA ILE A 495 -8.07 10.42 -22.54
C ILE A 495 -8.72 10.68 -21.17
N ASP A 496 -9.08 9.61 -20.42
CA ASP A 496 -9.61 9.76 -19.07
C ASP A 496 -8.58 10.40 -18.13
N TRP A 497 -7.32 9.95 -18.18
CA TRP A 497 -6.26 10.48 -17.32
C TRP A 497 -5.96 11.94 -17.62
N ASP A 498 -5.82 12.28 -18.89
CA ASP A 498 -5.42 13.62 -19.35
C ASP A 498 -6.57 14.63 -19.29
N SER A 499 -7.78 14.20 -18.95
CA SER A 499 -8.92 15.09 -18.69
C SER A 499 -8.86 15.80 -17.33
N PHE A 500 -7.85 15.51 -16.49
CA PHE A 500 -7.70 16.10 -15.14
C PHE A 500 -6.39 16.85 -14.99
N GLU A 501 -6.42 17.97 -14.29
CA GLU A 501 -5.30 18.91 -14.13
C GLU A 501 -4.06 18.33 -13.41
N THR A 502 -4.15 17.13 -12.83
CA THR A 502 -3.02 16.40 -12.27
C THR A 502 -2.21 15.64 -13.32
N SER A 503 -2.67 15.57 -14.57
CA SER A 503 -1.86 15.10 -15.70
C SER A 503 -0.96 16.21 -16.23
N TRP A 504 0.29 15.90 -16.59
CA TRP A 504 1.16 16.86 -17.30
C TRP A 504 0.79 17.07 -18.77
N ASP A 505 -0.07 16.20 -19.33
CA ASP A 505 -0.65 16.30 -20.68
C ASP A 505 -2.07 16.88 -20.68
N PHE A 506 -2.50 17.45 -19.55
CA PHE A 506 -3.80 18.11 -19.44
C PHE A 506 -3.85 19.36 -20.35
N MET A 507 -4.82 19.39 -21.24
CA MET A 507 -4.96 20.47 -22.24
C MET A 507 -5.95 21.55 -21.78
N HIS A 508 -7.16 21.17 -21.43
CA HIS A 508 -8.20 22.08 -20.92
C HIS A 508 -9.26 21.30 -20.13
N HIS A 509 -9.99 22.00 -19.29
CA HIS A 509 -11.04 21.37 -18.51
C HIS A 509 -12.19 20.89 -19.43
N PRO A 510 -12.73 19.66 -19.25
CA PRO A 510 -13.75 19.08 -20.12
C PRO A 510 -15.05 19.91 -20.27
N LEU A 511 -15.35 20.79 -19.31
CA LEU A 511 -16.48 21.70 -19.38
C LEU A 511 -16.17 23.00 -20.18
N LEU A 512 -14.93 23.25 -20.58
CA LEU A 512 -14.58 24.38 -21.43
C LEU A 512 -14.93 24.04 -22.87
N ARG A 513 -16.18 24.38 -23.29
CA ARG A 513 -16.74 24.01 -24.58
C ARG A 513 -17.48 25.19 -25.21
N LYS A 514 -17.60 25.15 -26.53
CA LYS A 514 -18.40 26.12 -27.30
C LYS A 514 -19.89 25.72 -27.27
N VAL A 515 -20.50 25.83 -26.11
CA VAL A 515 -21.93 25.60 -25.85
C VAL A 515 -22.50 26.76 -25.04
N VAL A 516 -23.82 26.84 -24.93
CA VAL A 516 -24.49 27.99 -24.31
C VAL A 516 -24.50 27.94 -22.79
N SER A 517 -24.32 26.76 -22.17
CA SER A 517 -24.38 26.65 -20.71
C SER A 517 -23.44 25.55 -20.15
N VAL A 518 -23.10 25.73 -18.87
CA VAL A 518 -22.35 24.73 -18.08
C VAL A 518 -23.11 23.41 -17.98
N SER A 519 -24.44 23.47 -17.89
CA SER A 519 -25.33 22.30 -17.86
C SER A 519 -25.21 21.47 -19.14
N GLU A 520 -25.26 22.13 -20.31
CA GLU A 520 -25.07 21.46 -21.60
C GLU A 520 -23.67 20.87 -21.73
N ALA A 521 -22.64 21.62 -21.35
CA ALA A 521 -21.25 21.11 -21.32
C ALA A 521 -21.11 19.85 -20.46
N PHE A 522 -21.73 19.85 -19.28
CA PHE A 522 -21.72 18.68 -18.39
C PHE A 522 -22.47 17.48 -18.98
N MET A 523 -23.61 17.70 -19.63
CA MET A 523 -24.36 16.59 -20.25
C MET A 523 -23.57 15.96 -21.40
N GLN A 524 -22.88 16.75 -22.23
CA GLN A 524 -21.99 16.23 -23.26
C GLN A 524 -20.83 15.44 -22.64
N TRP A 525 -20.17 16.01 -21.62
CA TRP A 525 -19.10 15.36 -20.89
C TRP A 525 -19.53 14.02 -20.29
N LYS A 526 -20.71 13.99 -19.66
CA LYS A 526 -21.29 12.76 -19.10
C LYS A 526 -21.48 11.69 -20.16
N THR A 527 -22.04 12.06 -21.32
CA THR A 527 -22.23 11.14 -22.43
C THR A 527 -20.90 10.54 -22.93
N GLU A 528 -19.86 11.35 -23.02
CA GLU A 528 -18.53 10.90 -23.43
C GLU A 528 -17.90 9.98 -22.37
N CYS A 529 -18.04 10.31 -21.09
CA CYS A 529 -17.55 9.44 -20.01
C CYS A 529 -18.24 8.08 -20.00
N ASP A 530 -19.58 8.07 -20.16
CA ASP A 530 -20.37 6.85 -20.20
C ASP A 530 -20.02 6.01 -21.45
N SER A 531 -19.79 6.64 -22.58
CA SER A 531 -19.33 5.97 -23.82
C SER A 531 -17.94 5.34 -23.64
N ARG A 532 -16.96 6.09 -23.08
CA ARG A 532 -15.61 5.59 -22.79
C ARG A 532 -15.64 4.42 -21.81
N PHE A 533 -16.44 4.53 -20.76
CA PHE A 533 -16.58 3.48 -19.75
C PHE A 533 -17.12 2.18 -20.37
N ASN A 534 -18.20 2.28 -21.13
CA ASN A 534 -18.82 1.13 -21.78
C ASN A 534 -17.91 0.53 -22.87
N GLN A 535 -17.25 1.38 -23.67
CA GLN A 535 -16.35 0.88 -24.72
C GLN A 535 -15.13 0.18 -24.12
N LEU A 536 -14.55 0.70 -23.02
CA LEU A 536 -13.44 0.04 -22.33
C LEU A 536 -13.86 -1.32 -21.78
N LYS A 537 -15.03 -1.40 -21.16
CA LYS A 537 -15.61 -2.65 -20.65
C LYS A 537 -15.79 -3.68 -21.77
N ILE A 538 -16.39 -3.29 -22.88
CA ILE A 538 -16.57 -4.16 -24.06
C ILE A 538 -15.23 -4.65 -24.59
N ASN A 539 -14.26 -3.77 -24.73
CA ASN A 539 -12.92 -4.15 -25.21
C ASN A 539 -12.23 -5.14 -24.27
N GLU A 540 -12.32 -4.94 -22.94
CA GLU A 540 -11.76 -5.86 -21.95
C GLU A 540 -12.46 -7.23 -21.99
N GLU A 541 -13.78 -7.27 -22.17
CA GLU A 541 -14.54 -8.51 -22.29
C GLU A 541 -14.19 -9.26 -23.59
N GLU A 542 -13.97 -8.56 -24.70
CA GLU A 542 -13.52 -9.18 -25.95
C GLU A 542 -12.08 -9.74 -25.83
N LEU A 543 -11.18 -8.99 -25.21
CA LEU A 543 -9.83 -9.48 -24.89
C LEU A 543 -9.90 -10.74 -24.02
N ASN A 544 -10.76 -10.74 -23.00
CA ASN A 544 -10.98 -11.92 -22.17
C ASN A 544 -11.48 -13.11 -22.99
N ARG A 545 -12.47 -12.94 -23.89
CA ARG A 545 -12.97 -14.01 -24.76
C ARG A 545 -11.88 -14.58 -25.68
N ILE A 546 -11.06 -13.70 -26.27
CA ILE A 546 -9.95 -14.12 -27.12
C ILE A 546 -8.93 -14.94 -26.33
N PHE A 547 -8.48 -14.45 -25.19
CA PHE A 547 -7.49 -15.17 -24.39
C PHE A 547 -8.07 -16.45 -23.78
N ILE A 548 -9.32 -16.47 -23.30
CA ILE A 548 -10.01 -17.68 -22.85
C ILE A 548 -10.03 -18.76 -23.96
N ASN A 549 -10.21 -18.34 -25.21
CA ASN A 549 -10.11 -19.23 -26.37
C ASN A 549 -8.70 -19.75 -26.57
N ILE A 550 -7.70 -18.88 -26.57
CA ILE A 550 -6.27 -19.25 -26.77
C ILE A 550 -5.84 -20.27 -25.71
N TYR A 551 -6.27 -20.09 -24.47
CA TYR A 551 -5.91 -20.96 -23.34
C TYR A 551 -6.83 -22.17 -23.17
N GLY A 552 -7.92 -22.29 -23.95
CA GLY A 552 -8.85 -23.44 -23.90
C GLY A 552 -9.68 -23.54 -22.63
N LEU A 553 -9.98 -22.39 -21.98
CA LEU A 553 -10.66 -22.33 -20.67
C LEU A 553 -12.11 -21.82 -20.74
N LYS A 554 -12.82 -22.05 -21.86
CA LYS A 554 -14.19 -21.52 -22.10
C LYS A 554 -15.21 -21.94 -21.06
N ASP A 555 -15.10 -23.15 -20.54
CA ASP A 555 -16.07 -23.71 -19.59
C ASP A 555 -15.70 -23.40 -18.12
N GLU A 556 -14.56 -22.70 -17.90
CA GLU A 556 -14.01 -22.50 -16.57
C GLU A 556 -13.92 -21.02 -16.15
N ILE A 557 -13.75 -20.10 -17.09
CA ILE A 557 -13.56 -18.67 -16.85
C ILE A 557 -14.56 -17.87 -17.65
N ALA A 558 -15.28 -17.00 -16.95
CA ALA A 558 -16.22 -16.05 -17.56
C ALA A 558 -15.46 -14.79 -18.07
N PRO A 559 -15.83 -14.26 -19.24
CA PRO A 559 -15.18 -13.09 -19.83
C PRO A 559 -15.64 -11.76 -19.25
N GLU A 560 -16.76 -11.72 -18.52
CA GLU A 560 -17.43 -10.52 -18.03
C GLU A 560 -16.53 -9.73 -17.08
N VAL A 561 -16.62 -8.39 -17.18
CA VAL A 561 -15.87 -7.45 -16.35
C VAL A 561 -16.84 -6.70 -15.43
N GLU A 562 -16.62 -6.78 -14.12
CA GLU A 562 -17.41 -6.02 -13.16
C GLU A 562 -17.10 -4.51 -13.27
N ASP A 563 -18.12 -3.66 -13.16
CA ASP A 563 -18.00 -2.19 -13.28
C ASP A 563 -16.90 -1.60 -12.35
N LYS A 564 -16.75 -2.14 -11.13
CA LYS A 564 -15.70 -1.71 -10.19
C LYS A 564 -14.26 -1.95 -10.68
N ASN A 565 -14.06 -2.83 -11.67
CA ASN A 565 -12.77 -3.18 -12.24
C ASN A 565 -12.45 -2.39 -13.53
N VAL A 566 -13.40 -1.63 -14.04
CA VAL A 566 -13.18 -0.70 -15.15
C VAL A 566 -12.54 0.57 -14.60
N THR A 567 -11.35 0.92 -15.08
CA THR A 567 -10.49 1.92 -14.42
C THR A 567 -10.58 3.35 -14.97
N VAL A 568 -11.52 3.61 -15.91
CA VAL A 568 -11.88 4.98 -16.32
C VAL A 568 -13.07 5.49 -15.53
N ARG A 569 -13.16 6.80 -15.37
CA ARG A 569 -14.13 7.47 -14.49
C ARG A 569 -15.43 7.76 -15.23
N LYS A 570 -16.55 7.57 -14.56
CA LYS A 570 -17.84 8.16 -14.95
C LYS A 570 -17.86 9.64 -14.54
N ALA A 571 -18.64 10.44 -15.23
CA ALA A 571 -18.84 11.85 -14.82
C ALA A 571 -19.51 11.91 -13.43
N ASP A 572 -19.06 12.87 -12.63
CA ASP A 572 -19.62 13.21 -11.32
C ASP A 572 -19.81 14.71 -11.25
N LEU A 573 -21.04 15.17 -11.08
CA LEU A 573 -21.38 16.58 -11.18
C LEU A 573 -20.59 17.42 -10.15
N SER A 574 -20.59 16.99 -8.90
CA SER A 574 -19.92 17.75 -7.83
C SER A 574 -18.40 17.81 -8.04
N ARG A 575 -17.77 16.67 -8.37
CA ARG A 575 -16.33 16.62 -8.66
C ARG A 575 -15.96 17.46 -9.86
N ASP A 576 -16.71 17.35 -10.94
CA ASP A 576 -16.35 17.97 -12.21
C ASP A 576 -16.59 19.50 -12.18
N ILE A 577 -17.62 19.97 -11.45
CA ILE A 577 -17.81 21.43 -11.19
C ILE A 577 -16.70 21.97 -10.28
N ARG A 578 -16.27 21.24 -9.23
CA ARG A 578 -15.13 21.65 -8.41
C ARG A 578 -13.82 21.70 -9.21
N GLY A 579 -13.63 20.75 -10.13
CA GLY A 579 -12.53 20.78 -11.10
C GLY A 579 -12.59 21.99 -12.02
N PHE A 580 -13.78 22.37 -12.50
CA PHE A 580 -13.99 23.57 -13.32
C PHE A 580 -13.64 24.85 -12.56
N ILE A 581 -14.02 24.96 -11.29
CA ILE A 581 -13.63 26.07 -10.42
C ILE A 581 -12.11 26.11 -10.23
N SER A 582 -11.46 24.96 -10.01
CA SER A 582 -10.00 24.86 -9.89
C SER A 582 -9.29 25.33 -11.17
N TYR A 583 -9.79 24.92 -12.33
CA TYR A 583 -9.29 25.39 -13.62
C TYR A 583 -9.46 26.91 -13.80
N ALA A 584 -10.61 27.46 -13.40
CA ALA A 584 -10.85 28.90 -13.43
C ALA A 584 -9.84 29.66 -12.55
N VAL A 585 -9.56 29.16 -11.34
CA VAL A 585 -8.49 29.73 -10.48
C VAL A 585 -7.12 29.64 -11.18
N GLY A 586 -6.87 28.53 -11.90
CA GLY A 586 -5.67 28.42 -12.75
C GLY A 586 -5.59 29.49 -13.82
N CYS A 587 -6.70 29.84 -14.46
CA CYS A 587 -6.77 30.94 -15.42
C CYS A 587 -6.60 32.31 -14.74
N MET A 588 -7.17 32.51 -13.55
CA MET A 588 -7.00 33.74 -12.77
C MET A 588 -5.52 34.03 -12.47
N PHE A 589 -4.72 32.97 -12.25
CA PHE A 589 -3.28 33.12 -11.99
C PHE A 589 -2.39 32.92 -13.23
N GLY A 590 -2.98 32.66 -14.39
CA GLY A 590 -2.25 32.48 -15.65
C GLY A 590 -1.53 31.15 -15.76
N ARG A 591 -1.84 30.19 -14.89
CA ARG A 591 -1.40 28.81 -15.08
C ARG A 591 -1.96 28.20 -16.37
N TYR A 592 -3.23 28.52 -16.65
CA TYR A 592 -3.96 28.14 -17.87
C TYR A 592 -4.47 29.40 -18.57
N SER A 593 -4.88 29.25 -19.83
CA SER A 593 -5.55 30.27 -20.61
C SER A 593 -6.79 29.66 -21.28
N VAL A 594 -7.83 30.45 -21.47
CA VAL A 594 -8.99 30.08 -22.31
C VAL A 594 -8.71 30.19 -23.81
N ASP A 595 -7.60 30.85 -24.17
CA ASP A 595 -7.19 31.12 -25.55
C ASP A 595 -6.21 30.09 -26.10
N GLU A 596 -5.46 29.38 -25.24
CA GLU A 596 -4.42 28.39 -25.60
C GLU A 596 -4.54 27.14 -24.74
N GLU A 597 -4.32 25.99 -25.36
CA GLU A 597 -4.37 24.69 -24.67
C GLU A 597 -3.13 24.40 -23.83
N GLY A 598 -3.31 23.60 -22.79
CA GLY A 598 -2.25 23.09 -21.94
C GLY A 598 -1.78 24.06 -20.87
N LEU A 599 -0.65 23.72 -20.26
CA LEU A 599 -0.02 24.50 -19.21
C LEU A 599 0.71 25.69 -19.81
N ILE A 600 0.26 26.89 -19.47
CA ILE A 600 0.80 28.14 -20.00
C ILE A 600 2.01 28.61 -19.19
N TYR A 601 1.84 28.70 -17.85
CA TYR A 601 2.90 29.15 -16.97
C TYR A 601 3.06 28.26 -15.72
N ALA A 602 4.27 27.79 -15.53
CA ALA A 602 4.71 27.12 -14.31
C ALA A 602 6.21 27.38 -14.09
N GLY A 603 6.56 28.66 -13.92
CA GLY A 603 7.95 29.17 -13.86
C GLY A 603 8.52 29.50 -15.24
N GLY A 604 9.59 30.29 -15.27
CA GLY A 604 10.22 30.82 -16.46
C GLY A 604 9.75 32.20 -16.84
N GLU A 605 9.80 32.57 -18.11
CA GLU A 605 9.43 33.91 -18.58
C GLU A 605 7.92 34.03 -18.72
N TRP A 606 7.38 35.13 -18.16
CA TRP A 606 5.99 35.48 -18.26
C TRP A 606 5.68 36.19 -19.58
N ASN A 607 4.60 35.74 -20.27
CA ASN A 607 4.18 36.32 -21.55
C ASN A 607 2.68 36.69 -21.57
N ASN A 608 2.37 37.95 -21.43
CA ASN A 608 1.01 38.47 -21.44
C ASN A 608 0.24 38.24 -22.76
N SER A 609 0.92 38.08 -23.90
CA SER A 609 0.26 37.88 -25.20
C SER A 609 -0.53 36.60 -25.35
N ARG A 610 -0.33 35.66 -24.43
CA ARG A 610 -1.02 34.37 -24.37
C ARG A 610 -2.40 34.42 -23.72
N TYR A 611 -2.78 35.56 -23.16
CA TYR A 611 -4.04 35.79 -22.46
C TYR A 611 -4.79 36.95 -23.11
N LYS A 612 -5.90 36.69 -23.79
CA LYS A 612 -6.66 37.68 -24.56
C LYS A 612 -8.11 37.79 -24.05
N THR A 613 -8.80 36.65 -23.93
CA THR A 613 -10.22 36.58 -23.55
C THR A 613 -10.44 36.76 -22.06
N PHE A 614 -9.56 36.17 -21.24
CA PHE A 614 -9.54 36.31 -19.79
C PHE A 614 -8.13 36.63 -19.31
N ILE A 615 -7.95 37.81 -18.76
CA ILE A 615 -6.64 38.32 -18.33
C ILE A 615 -6.35 37.86 -16.91
N PRO A 616 -5.20 37.24 -16.65
CA PRO A 616 -4.80 36.83 -15.31
C PRO A 616 -4.63 38.03 -14.38
N ASP A 617 -4.70 37.75 -13.09
CA ASP A 617 -4.37 38.72 -12.05
C ASP A 617 -2.93 39.24 -12.20
N GLU A 618 -2.76 40.55 -12.01
CA GLU A 618 -1.49 41.22 -12.32
C GLU A 618 -0.43 40.94 -11.26
N ASP A 619 -0.79 41.05 -9.98
CA ASP A 619 0.16 41.00 -8.86
C ASP A 619 0.27 39.63 -8.14
N ASN A 620 -0.42 38.62 -8.67
CA ASN A 620 -0.41 37.27 -8.12
C ASN A 620 -1.07 37.15 -6.73
N CYS A 621 -2.05 37.98 -6.40
CA CYS A 621 -2.72 37.94 -5.12
C CYS A 621 -4.23 38.12 -5.27
N ILE A 622 -5.03 37.10 -4.99
CA ILE A 622 -6.50 37.17 -5.12
C ILE A 622 -7.13 37.02 -3.73
N PRO A 623 -7.83 38.05 -3.22
CA PRO A 623 -8.46 38.02 -1.90
C PRO A 623 -9.70 37.13 -1.88
N ILE A 624 -9.91 36.44 -0.75
CA ILE A 624 -11.10 35.67 -0.43
C ILE A 624 -11.74 36.26 0.83
N THR A 625 -12.73 37.10 0.65
CA THR A 625 -13.41 37.82 1.75
C THR A 625 -14.85 37.36 1.90
N ASP A 626 -15.44 37.59 3.07
CA ASP A 626 -16.83 37.25 3.36
C ASP A 626 -17.85 38.17 2.66
N GLU A 627 -17.38 39.31 2.18
CA GLU A 627 -18.11 40.28 1.31
C GLU A 627 -17.17 40.76 0.22
N GLU A 628 -17.71 41.38 -0.83
CA GLU A 628 -16.92 41.86 -1.96
C GLU A 628 -16.30 43.25 -1.61
N TYR A 629 -15.14 43.21 -1.00
CA TYR A 629 -14.37 44.41 -0.62
C TYR A 629 -13.36 44.85 -1.67
N PHE A 630 -13.00 44.00 -2.60
CA PHE A 630 -11.95 44.22 -3.58
C PHE A 630 -12.50 44.04 -5.00
N SER A 631 -11.98 44.80 -5.95
CA SER A 631 -12.32 44.69 -7.38
C SER A 631 -11.87 43.38 -8.01
N ASP A 632 -10.84 42.75 -7.44
CA ASP A 632 -10.24 41.49 -7.81
C ASP A 632 -10.64 40.32 -6.84
N ASP A 633 -11.77 40.51 -6.12
CA ASP A 633 -12.37 39.45 -5.28
C ASP A 633 -12.55 38.15 -6.06
N ILE A 634 -12.23 37.00 -5.45
CA ILE A 634 -12.23 35.70 -6.13
C ILE A 634 -13.60 35.36 -6.76
N VAL A 635 -14.70 35.76 -6.13
CA VAL A 635 -16.06 35.46 -6.66
C VAL A 635 -16.33 36.35 -7.86
N GLY A 636 -15.98 37.64 -7.78
CA GLY A 636 -16.04 38.57 -8.92
C GLY A 636 -15.26 38.06 -10.11
N ARG A 637 -13.99 37.63 -9.88
CA ARG A 637 -13.13 37.05 -10.91
C ARG A 637 -13.71 35.73 -11.46
N PHE A 638 -14.34 34.90 -10.64
CA PHE A 638 -14.98 33.65 -11.10
C PHE A 638 -16.21 33.93 -11.97
N VAL A 639 -17.02 34.93 -11.61
CA VAL A 639 -18.16 35.38 -12.41
C VAL A 639 -17.69 35.94 -13.78
N GLU A 640 -16.62 36.74 -13.80
CA GLU A 640 -15.99 37.19 -15.04
C GLU A 640 -15.51 36.02 -15.91
N PHE A 641 -14.89 35.01 -15.31
CA PHE A 641 -14.45 33.81 -16.02
C PHE A 641 -15.64 33.06 -16.65
N VAL A 642 -16.71 32.82 -15.89
CA VAL A 642 -17.92 32.15 -16.42
C VAL A 642 -18.54 32.93 -17.57
N LYS A 643 -18.60 34.26 -17.43
CA LYS A 643 -19.06 35.19 -18.49
C LYS A 643 -18.16 35.15 -19.72
N ALA A 644 -16.85 35.09 -19.54
CA ALA A 644 -15.89 35.02 -20.64
C ALA A 644 -16.02 33.72 -21.44
N VAL A 645 -16.33 32.59 -20.76
CA VAL A 645 -16.47 31.27 -21.39
C VAL A 645 -17.83 31.04 -22.04
N TYR A 646 -18.91 31.39 -21.36
CA TYR A 646 -20.29 31.05 -21.79
C TYR A 646 -21.13 32.28 -22.27
N GLY A 647 -20.60 33.49 -22.14
CA GLY A 647 -21.32 34.70 -22.49
C GLY A 647 -22.13 35.31 -21.33
N ALA A 648 -22.70 36.46 -21.59
CA ALA A 648 -23.47 37.19 -20.58
C ALA A 648 -24.91 36.69 -20.45
N ASP A 649 -25.51 36.19 -21.53
CA ASP A 649 -26.94 35.91 -21.61
C ASP A 649 -27.39 34.73 -20.70
N THR A 650 -26.51 33.75 -20.47
CA THR A 650 -26.78 32.60 -19.63
C THR A 650 -26.03 32.61 -18.29
N LEU A 651 -25.45 33.78 -17.91
CA LEU A 651 -24.61 33.89 -16.75
C LEU A 651 -25.30 33.44 -15.45
N GLU A 652 -26.49 33.94 -15.16
CA GLU A 652 -27.19 33.64 -13.92
C GLU A 652 -27.61 32.14 -13.88
N GLU A 653 -28.10 31.61 -14.99
CA GLU A 653 -28.40 30.17 -15.10
C GLU A 653 -27.17 29.30 -14.83
N ASN A 654 -26.02 29.68 -15.37
CA ASN A 654 -24.74 28.97 -15.15
C ASN A 654 -24.27 29.03 -13.69
N LEU A 655 -24.42 30.19 -13.04
CA LEU A 655 -24.08 30.34 -11.62
C LEU A 655 -25.01 29.52 -10.73
N ASP A 656 -26.32 29.45 -11.05
CA ASP A 656 -27.30 28.63 -10.35
C ASP A 656 -26.97 27.14 -10.48
N PHE A 657 -26.62 26.70 -11.67
CA PHE A 657 -26.23 25.31 -11.92
C PHE A 657 -24.97 24.94 -11.11
N ILE A 658 -23.97 25.81 -11.10
CA ILE A 658 -22.73 25.61 -10.32
C ILE A 658 -23.04 25.58 -8.81
N ALA A 659 -23.86 26.52 -8.31
CA ALA A 659 -24.26 26.58 -6.91
C ALA A 659 -25.00 25.31 -6.47
N ASN A 660 -25.93 24.82 -7.29
CA ASN A 660 -26.62 23.55 -7.06
C ASN A 660 -25.64 22.37 -6.93
N ALA A 661 -24.64 22.27 -7.81
CA ALA A 661 -23.60 21.24 -7.77
C ALA A 661 -22.71 21.32 -6.52
N LEU A 662 -22.53 22.51 -5.95
CA LEU A 662 -21.81 22.74 -4.70
C LEU A 662 -22.63 22.48 -3.44
N GLY A 663 -23.97 22.31 -3.55
CA GLY A 663 -24.87 21.90 -2.47
C GLY A 663 -25.67 23.06 -1.83
N ASN A 664 -25.84 24.20 -2.49
CA ASN A 664 -26.76 25.29 -2.13
C ASN A 664 -26.68 25.81 -0.69
N LYS A 665 -25.44 26.06 -0.20
CA LYS A 665 -25.22 26.62 1.14
C LYS A 665 -25.17 28.15 1.13
N GLY A 666 -26.26 28.82 0.85
CA GLY A 666 -26.41 30.28 0.78
C GLY A 666 -27.77 30.66 0.18
N ASP A 667 -28.14 31.97 0.25
CA ASP A 667 -29.41 32.47 -0.23
C ASP A 667 -29.37 32.83 -1.74
N THR A 668 -28.16 33.05 -2.28
CA THR A 668 -27.93 33.33 -3.72
C THR A 668 -26.79 32.48 -4.25
N SER A 669 -26.75 32.27 -5.56
CA SER A 669 -25.68 31.47 -6.22
C SER A 669 -24.29 32.04 -5.94
N ARG A 670 -24.13 33.39 -5.94
CA ARG A 670 -22.85 34.03 -5.60
C ARG A 670 -22.46 33.80 -4.13
N GLU A 671 -23.42 33.81 -3.23
CA GLU A 671 -23.16 33.51 -1.81
C GLU A 671 -22.75 32.03 -1.61
N VAL A 672 -23.38 31.09 -2.32
CA VAL A 672 -22.99 29.69 -2.31
C VAL A 672 -21.56 29.53 -2.80
N ILE A 673 -21.18 30.16 -3.90
CA ILE A 673 -19.83 30.12 -4.47
C ILE A 673 -18.82 30.78 -3.51
N ARG A 674 -19.17 31.91 -2.86
CA ARG A 674 -18.33 32.57 -1.84
C ARG A 674 -18.09 31.65 -0.63
N ASN A 675 -19.15 31.00 -0.15
CA ASN A 675 -19.04 30.02 0.95
C ASN A 675 -18.14 28.84 0.60
N TYR A 676 -18.19 28.38 -0.66
CA TYR A 676 -17.29 27.33 -1.15
C TYR A 676 -15.83 27.80 -1.12
N PHE A 677 -15.50 28.96 -1.64
CA PHE A 677 -14.13 29.50 -1.61
C PHE A 677 -13.62 29.71 -0.19
N LEU A 678 -14.46 30.22 0.71
CA LEU A 678 -14.08 30.49 2.11
C LEU A 678 -13.81 29.22 2.92
N LYS A 679 -14.53 28.11 2.64
CA LYS A 679 -14.58 26.95 3.54
C LYS A 679 -14.05 25.66 2.94
N ASP A 680 -14.33 25.38 1.67
CA ASP A 680 -14.19 24.07 1.07
C ASP A 680 -13.10 24.01 -0.03
N PHE A 681 -12.94 25.07 -0.82
CA PHE A 681 -12.03 25.10 -1.99
C PHE A 681 -10.60 24.67 -1.65
N TYR A 682 -10.03 25.25 -0.59
CA TYR A 682 -8.63 24.92 -0.26
C TYR A 682 -8.45 23.47 0.23
N ALA A 683 -9.44 22.92 0.92
CA ALA A 683 -9.43 21.51 1.30
C ALA A 683 -9.51 20.58 0.07
N ASP A 684 -10.34 20.93 -0.93
CA ASP A 684 -10.40 20.20 -2.19
C ASP A 684 -9.07 20.32 -2.96
N HIS A 685 -8.48 21.51 -3.00
CA HIS A 685 -7.16 21.74 -3.60
C HIS A 685 -6.08 20.88 -2.95
N LEU A 686 -6.03 20.82 -1.62
CA LEU A 686 -5.11 19.94 -0.88
C LEU A 686 -5.32 18.46 -1.19
N LYS A 687 -6.57 18.03 -1.37
CA LYS A 687 -6.91 16.66 -1.72
C LYS A 687 -6.46 16.29 -3.13
N VAL A 688 -6.75 17.15 -4.12
CA VAL A 688 -6.39 16.95 -5.53
C VAL A 688 -4.87 16.94 -5.70
N TYR A 689 -4.17 17.88 -5.09
CA TYR A 689 -2.71 18.03 -5.17
C TYR A 689 -1.96 17.27 -4.06
N GLN A 690 -2.60 16.27 -3.44
CA GLN A 690 -1.98 15.34 -2.50
C GLN A 690 -1.15 16.03 -1.40
N LYS A 691 -1.72 17.10 -0.82
CA LYS A 691 -1.07 17.94 0.21
C LYS A 691 0.24 18.61 -0.27
N ARG A 692 0.33 18.88 -1.56
CA ARG A 692 1.36 19.70 -2.21
C ARG A 692 0.68 20.82 -2.99
N PRO A 693 0.06 21.79 -2.29
CA PRO A 693 -0.71 22.84 -2.96
C PRO A 693 0.20 23.70 -3.83
N ILE A 694 -0.28 24.01 -5.04
CA ILE A 694 0.37 24.98 -5.94
C ILE A 694 -0.19 26.38 -5.74
N TYR A 695 -1.44 26.50 -5.27
CA TYR A 695 -2.00 27.76 -4.78
C TYR A 695 -1.83 27.77 -3.27
N TRP A 696 -1.21 28.83 -2.74
CA TRP A 696 -0.98 28.99 -1.31
C TRP A 696 -1.98 29.95 -0.72
N LEU A 697 -2.62 29.55 0.37
CA LEU A 697 -3.63 30.36 1.04
C LEU A 697 -3.02 31.04 2.26
N PHE A 698 -2.85 32.39 2.20
CA PHE A 698 -2.67 33.22 3.37
C PHE A 698 -3.97 33.23 4.16
N ASP A 699 -3.93 32.96 5.47
CA ASP A 699 -5.12 32.74 6.31
C ASP A 699 -4.88 33.32 7.71
N SER A 700 -5.61 34.38 8.06
CA SER A 700 -5.48 35.01 9.38
C SER A 700 -5.99 34.15 10.52
N GLY A 701 -6.86 33.19 10.26
CA GLY A 701 -7.36 32.23 11.24
C GLY A 701 -8.85 31.94 11.20
N LYS A 702 -9.38 31.50 12.34
CA LYS A 702 -10.73 30.92 12.46
C LYS A 702 -11.89 31.92 12.28
N GLN A 703 -11.61 33.23 12.44
CA GLN A 703 -12.64 34.25 12.29
C GLN A 703 -12.83 34.65 10.82
N ASN A 704 -11.98 34.13 9.92
CA ASN A 704 -11.93 34.50 8.50
C ASN A 704 -11.79 36.02 8.31
N GLY A 705 -10.93 36.67 9.10
CA GLY A 705 -10.70 38.10 9.00
C GLY A 705 -10.05 38.47 7.69
N PHE A 706 -9.07 37.66 7.26
CA PHE A 706 -8.39 37.86 5.97
C PHE A 706 -7.96 36.52 5.39
N LYS A 707 -8.20 36.34 4.10
CA LYS A 707 -7.66 35.25 3.28
C LYS A 707 -7.29 35.80 1.90
N ALA A 708 -6.18 35.26 1.36
CA ALA A 708 -5.77 35.53 -0.02
C ALA A 708 -5.04 34.32 -0.60
N LEU A 709 -5.30 34.02 -1.87
CA LEU A 709 -4.57 33.00 -2.64
C LEU A 709 -3.44 33.65 -3.42
N ILE A 710 -2.33 32.94 -3.53
CA ILE A 710 -1.25 33.21 -4.47
C ILE A 710 -0.91 31.93 -5.26
N TYR A 711 -0.32 32.08 -6.44
CA TYR A 711 0.25 30.97 -7.21
C TYR A 711 1.77 30.90 -6.98
N MET A 712 2.24 29.81 -6.39
CA MET A 712 3.63 29.68 -5.95
C MET A 712 4.67 29.84 -7.06
N HIS A 713 4.32 29.47 -8.31
CA HIS A 713 5.25 29.63 -9.45
C HIS A 713 5.42 31.10 -9.90
N ARG A 714 4.57 32.01 -9.43
CA ARG A 714 4.69 33.45 -9.62
C ARG A 714 5.16 34.20 -8.36
N TYR A 715 5.51 33.45 -7.30
CA TYR A 715 6.01 34.05 -6.06
C TYR A 715 7.36 34.75 -6.28
N ASP A 716 7.51 35.91 -5.71
CA ASP A 716 8.75 36.66 -5.60
C ASP A 716 8.96 37.18 -4.16
N ALA A 717 10.13 37.75 -3.88
CA ALA A 717 10.49 38.20 -2.54
C ALA A 717 9.59 39.35 -2.01
N ASP A 718 8.85 40.03 -2.87
CA ASP A 718 7.96 41.15 -2.51
C ASP A 718 6.50 40.70 -2.32
N THR A 719 6.16 39.45 -2.70
CA THR A 719 4.79 38.91 -2.63
C THR A 719 4.17 39.08 -1.23
N VAL A 720 4.90 38.73 -0.18
CA VAL A 720 4.39 38.84 1.21
C VAL A 720 4.17 40.30 1.59
N GLY A 721 5.02 41.19 1.10
CA GLY A 721 4.86 42.64 1.27
C GLY A 721 3.57 43.16 0.63
N ARG A 722 3.29 42.76 -0.64
CA ARG A 722 2.06 43.14 -1.36
C ARG A 722 0.82 42.56 -0.64
N VAL A 723 0.81 41.30 -0.26
CA VAL A 723 -0.29 40.68 0.52
C VAL A 723 -0.59 41.47 1.79
N ARG A 724 0.44 41.98 2.47
CA ARG A 724 0.27 42.80 3.68
C ARG A 724 -0.26 44.22 3.35
N THR A 725 0.44 44.97 2.51
CA THR A 725 0.17 46.42 2.31
C THR A 725 -1.06 46.65 1.45
N ASP A 726 -1.20 45.86 0.36
CA ASP A 726 -2.22 46.16 -0.64
C ASP A 726 -3.53 45.44 -0.35
N TYR A 727 -3.49 44.35 0.44
CA TYR A 727 -4.67 43.54 0.73
C TYR A 727 -5.04 43.52 2.21
N LEU A 728 -4.16 43.05 3.12
CA LEU A 728 -4.49 42.92 4.55
C LEU A 728 -4.85 44.26 5.18
N HIS A 729 -4.06 45.33 4.97
CA HIS A 729 -4.34 46.66 5.52
C HIS A 729 -5.62 47.28 4.93
N ARG A 730 -5.90 47.01 3.67
CA ARG A 730 -7.17 47.46 3.05
C ARG A 730 -8.35 46.67 3.60
N ALA A 731 -8.21 45.34 3.79
CA ALA A 731 -9.24 44.50 4.42
C ALA A 731 -9.56 44.98 5.84
N GLN A 732 -8.56 45.33 6.66
CA GLN A 732 -8.75 45.91 7.98
C GLN A 732 -9.59 47.17 7.90
N LYS A 733 -9.25 48.09 6.99
CA LYS A 733 -9.98 49.34 6.81
C LYS A 733 -11.43 49.12 6.36
N TYR A 734 -11.67 48.16 5.46
CA TYR A 734 -13.02 47.81 5.03
C TYR A 734 -13.86 47.24 6.18
N VAL A 735 -13.30 46.32 6.97
CA VAL A 735 -13.99 45.75 8.12
C VAL A 735 -14.23 46.77 9.23
N GLU A 736 -13.31 47.74 9.44
CA GLU A 736 -13.51 48.85 10.36
C GLU A 736 -14.69 49.71 9.90
N THR A 737 -14.76 50.04 8.62
CA THR A 737 -15.88 50.83 8.05
C THR A 737 -17.20 50.08 8.16
N ALA A 738 -17.23 48.79 7.87
CA ALA A 738 -18.40 47.92 8.02
C ALA A 738 -18.87 47.87 9.48
N MET A 739 -17.92 47.78 10.43
CA MET A 739 -18.22 47.78 11.87
C MET A 739 -18.85 49.12 12.30
N GLN A 740 -18.30 50.25 11.84
CA GLN A 740 -18.87 51.59 12.13
C GLN A 740 -20.28 51.73 11.56
N SER A 741 -20.53 51.28 10.33
CA SER A 741 -21.86 51.25 9.71
C SER A 741 -22.85 50.35 10.51
N ALA A 742 -22.42 49.17 10.95
CA ALA A 742 -23.24 48.32 11.80
C ALA A 742 -23.52 48.95 13.16
N GLN A 743 -22.56 49.66 13.77
CA GLN A 743 -22.77 50.39 15.01
C GLN A 743 -23.78 51.53 14.80
N TYR A 744 -23.68 52.30 13.74
CA TYR A 744 -24.65 53.31 13.39
C TYR A 744 -26.08 52.73 13.23
N THR A 745 -26.21 51.55 12.67
CA THR A 745 -27.50 50.82 12.57
C THR A 745 -28.04 50.46 13.94
N ILE A 746 -27.19 50.01 14.87
CA ILE A 746 -27.60 49.72 16.26
C ILE A 746 -28.22 50.96 16.94
N ASP A 747 -27.58 52.12 16.71
CA ASP A 747 -27.98 53.38 17.37
C ASP A 747 -29.25 53.95 16.75
N ASN A 748 -29.53 53.80 15.44
CA ASN A 748 -30.57 54.49 14.72
C ASN A 748 -31.74 53.63 14.21
N ALA A 749 -31.59 52.31 14.09
CA ALA A 749 -32.67 51.46 13.58
C ALA A 749 -33.89 51.41 14.50
N SER A 750 -35.08 51.42 13.92
CA SER A 750 -36.34 51.29 14.64
C SER A 750 -36.74 49.81 14.93
N SER A 751 -36.23 48.88 14.11
CA SER A 751 -36.53 47.46 14.21
C SER A 751 -35.61 46.74 15.17
N ALA A 752 -36.18 45.97 16.13
CA ALA A 752 -35.41 45.11 17.02
C ALA A 752 -34.65 43.98 16.29
N SER A 753 -35.18 43.53 15.14
CA SER A 753 -34.52 42.54 14.28
C SER A 753 -33.26 43.09 13.66
N GLU A 754 -33.32 44.33 13.12
CA GLU A 754 -32.17 45.02 12.53
C GLU A 754 -31.10 45.31 13.58
N LYS A 755 -31.48 45.80 14.78
CA LYS A 755 -30.53 45.98 15.90
C LYS A 755 -29.83 44.66 16.29
N SER A 756 -30.58 43.58 16.37
CA SER A 756 -30.00 42.29 16.69
C SER A 756 -29.00 41.77 15.64
N LYS A 757 -29.34 41.94 14.34
CA LYS A 757 -28.42 41.60 13.24
C LYS A 757 -27.17 42.48 13.29
N ALA A 758 -27.30 43.78 13.45
CA ALA A 758 -26.19 44.71 13.53
C ALA A 758 -25.27 44.42 14.74
N THR A 759 -25.84 44.07 15.88
CA THR A 759 -25.07 43.68 17.08
C THR A 759 -24.22 42.41 16.84
N LYS A 760 -24.79 41.42 16.16
CA LYS A 760 -24.03 40.22 15.75
C LYS A 760 -22.90 40.59 14.77
N ALA A 761 -23.16 41.48 13.82
CA ALA A 761 -22.16 41.96 12.85
C ALA A 761 -21.00 42.70 13.53
N VAL A 762 -21.28 43.63 14.46
CA VAL A 762 -20.24 44.31 15.25
C VAL A 762 -19.39 43.30 16.02
N THR A 763 -20.02 42.32 16.66
CA THR A 763 -19.32 41.23 17.39
C THR A 763 -18.40 40.45 16.45
N LYS A 764 -18.85 40.12 15.24
CA LYS A 764 -18.06 39.41 14.21
C LYS A 764 -16.86 40.30 13.79
N TYR A 765 -17.10 41.52 13.38
CA TYR A 765 -16.05 42.44 12.91
C TYR A 765 -14.99 42.70 13.96
N THR A 766 -15.39 42.88 15.24
CA THR A 766 -14.45 43.06 16.35
C THR A 766 -13.48 41.84 16.47
N LYS A 767 -14.01 40.62 16.31
CA LYS A 767 -13.16 39.41 16.35
C LYS A 767 -12.25 39.31 15.14
N GLN A 768 -12.73 39.67 13.94
CA GLN A 768 -11.95 39.69 12.71
C GLN A 768 -10.80 40.69 12.78
N LEU A 769 -11.06 41.92 13.27
CA LEU A 769 -10.04 42.93 13.45
C LEU A 769 -8.96 42.55 14.45
N ALA A 770 -9.37 41.92 15.57
CA ALA A 770 -8.42 41.40 16.57
C ALA A 770 -7.53 40.30 15.99
N GLU A 771 -8.11 39.37 15.19
CA GLU A 771 -7.37 38.34 14.49
C GLU A 771 -6.39 38.91 13.45
N MET A 772 -6.86 39.82 12.60
CA MET A 772 -6.04 40.49 11.59
C MET A 772 -4.89 41.29 12.18
N LYS A 773 -5.08 41.92 13.36
CA LYS A 773 -4.00 42.68 14.03
C LYS A 773 -2.83 41.80 14.42
N ILE A 774 -3.11 40.62 15.00
CA ILE A 774 -2.07 39.64 15.36
C ILE A 774 -1.40 39.11 14.10
N TYR A 775 -2.18 38.87 13.06
CA TYR A 775 -1.68 38.39 11.78
C TYR A 775 -0.79 39.40 11.09
N ASP A 776 -1.14 40.71 11.17
CA ASP A 776 -0.32 41.77 10.60
C ASP A 776 1.08 41.90 11.23
N GLU A 777 1.19 41.67 12.53
CA GLU A 777 2.47 41.64 13.21
C GLU A 777 3.33 40.46 12.70
N ALA A 778 2.73 39.28 12.47
CA ALA A 778 3.44 38.13 11.97
C ALA A 778 3.87 38.29 10.50
N ILE A 779 2.96 38.76 9.64
CA ILE A 779 3.23 38.92 8.21
C ILE A 779 4.26 40.05 7.96
N ALA A 780 4.26 41.12 8.77
CA ALA A 780 5.26 42.20 8.75
C ALA A 780 6.68 41.64 8.94
N HIS A 781 6.82 40.70 9.88
CA HIS A 781 8.12 40.09 10.19
C HIS A 781 8.67 39.29 8.99
N ILE A 782 7.82 38.54 8.30
CA ILE A 782 8.19 37.76 7.12
C ILE A 782 8.38 38.64 5.88
N ALA A 783 7.54 39.63 5.67
CA ALA A 783 7.68 40.61 4.58
C ALA A 783 9.05 41.32 4.62
N ASN A 784 9.48 41.75 5.82
CA ASN A 784 10.80 42.38 5.98
C ASN A 784 11.98 41.45 5.68
N LYS A 785 11.79 40.10 5.82
CA LYS A 785 12.83 39.12 5.50
C LYS A 785 12.99 38.91 4.00
N ARG A 786 12.03 39.30 3.18
CA ARG A 786 12.02 39.09 1.71
C ARG A 786 12.43 37.67 1.34
N ILE A 787 11.72 36.68 1.92
CA ILE A 787 12.06 35.25 1.74
C ILE A 787 11.99 34.88 0.26
N GLU A 788 13.04 34.21 -0.22
CA GLU A 788 13.07 33.60 -1.54
C GLU A 788 12.69 32.11 -1.44
N ILE A 789 12.04 31.58 -2.48
CA ILE A 789 11.72 30.17 -2.61
C ILE A 789 12.47 29.58 -3.81
N ASP A 790 12.89 28.31 -3.68
CA ASP A 790 13.37 27.50 -4.79
C ASP A 790 12.34 26.39 -5.05
N LEU A 791 11.76 26.38 -6.25
CA LEU A 791 10.78 25.36 -6.64
C LEU A 791 11.39 23.95 -6.60
N ASP A 792 12.70 23.81 -6.78
CA ASP A 792 13.39 22.51 -6.69
C ASP A 792 13.35 21.92 -5.28
N ASP A 793 13.23 22.73 -4.23
CA ASP A 793 13.09 22.26 -2.84
C ASP A 793 11.72 21.60 -2.60
N GLY A 794 10.74 21.85 -3.48
CA GLY A 794 9.37 21.37 -3.39
C GLY A 794 8.51 22.16 -2.41
N VAL A 795 7.20 21.86 -2.45
CA VAL A 795 6.20 22.61 -1.68
C VAL A 795 6.44 22.52 -0.17
N LYS A 796 6.75 21.36 0.38
CA LYS A 796 6.89 21.21 1.85
C LYS A 796 7.95 22.15 2.44
N VAL A 797 9.14 22.14 1.86
CA VAL A 797 10.28 22.91 2.36
C VAL A 797 9.99 24.41 2.24
N ASN A 798 9.48 24.83 1.09
CA ASN A 798 9.17 26.25 0.88
C ASN A 798 8.01 26.73 1.76
N TYR A 799 6.97 25.92 1.93
CA TYR A 799 5.80 26.24 2.74
C TYR A 799 6.13 26.43 4.23
N GLU A 800 7.05 25.63 4.76
CA GLU A 800 7.50 25.73 6.15
C GLU A 800 8.20 27.06 6.47
N LYS A 801 8.78 27.75 5.46
CA LYS A 801 9.39 29.08 5.64
C LYS A 801 8.41 30.14 6.14
N PHE A 802 7.09 29.92 5.96
CA PHE A 802 6.00 30.83 6.29
C PHE A 802 5.20 30.38 7.52
N GLN A 803 5.66 29.37 8.24
CA GLN A 803 4.93 28.81 9.38
C GLN A 803 5.64 29.09 10.71
N GLY A 804 4.88 29.08 11.80
CA GLY A 804 5.40 29.19 13.16
C GLY A 804 6.10 30.52 13.48
N VAL A 805 5.70 31.60 12.87
CA VAL A 805 6.27 32.94 13.09
C VAL A 805 6.01 33.39 14.51
N GLU A 806 7.07 33.75 15.23
CA GLU A 806 6.98 34.17 16.63
C GLU A 806 6.59 35.63 16.74
N VAL A 807 5.44 35.91 17.38
CA VAL A 807 4.93 37.25 17.66
C VAL A 807 5.01 37.47 19.17
N ALA A 808 5.77 38.49 19.57
CA ALA A 808 5.87 38.90 20.97
C ALA A 808 4.56 39.52 21.42
N GLN A 809 4.04 39.15 22.58
CA GLN A 809 2.84 39.73 23.19
C GLN A 809 3.21 40.38 24.53
N GLU A 810 2.79 41.60 24.71
CA GLU A 810 3.05 42.35 25.97
C GLU A 810 2.38 41.63 27.16
N GLY A 811 3.19 41.19 28.12
CA GLY A 811 2.74 40.49 29.34
C GLY A 811 2.25 39.06 29.14
N LYS A 812 2.44 38.45 27.96
CA LYS A 812 2.03 37.03 27.65
C LYS A 812 3.17 36.27 27.00
N LYS A 813 2.99 34.93 26.89
CA LYS A 813 3.90 34.08 26.11
C LYS A 813 3.87 34.47 24.63
N THR A 814 5.04 34.41 23.99
CA THR A 814 5.18 34.56 22.55
C THR A 814 4.20 33.63 21.83
N LEU A 815 3.42 34.16 20.91
CA LEU A 815 2.47 33.44 20.10
C LEU A 815 3.16 32.97 18.80
N LYS A 816 2.93 31.72 18.41
CA LYS A 816 3.33 31.22 17.09
C LYS A 816 2.17 31.34 16.12
N VAL A 817 2.40 32.05 15.02
CA VAL A 817 1.40 32.30 13.97
C VAL A 817 1.86 31.62 12.69
N ASP A 818 0.97 30.84 12.08
CA ASP A 818 1.13 30.31 10.73
C ASP A 818 0.59 31.34 9.75
N LEU A 819 1.36 31.73 8.74
CA LEU A 819 0.89 32.68 7.74
C LEU A 819 0.05 32.01 6.65
N LEU A 820 0.36 30.77 6.34
CA LEU A 820 -0.34 29.98 5.35
C LEU A 820 -1.23 28.93 6.03
N ALA A 821 -2.34 28.59 5.40
CA ALA A 821 -3.26 27.57 5.86
C ALA A 821 -2.57 26.20 6.02
N LYS A 822 -2.96 25.38 6.99
CA LYS A 822 -2.32 24.11 7.28
C LYS A 822 -2.51 23.09 6.16
N ILE A 823 -1.43 22.43 5.74
CA ILE A 823 -1.42 21.37 4.72
C ILE A 823 -1.38 19.94 5.30
N LYS A 824 -1.55 19.79 6.61
CA LYS A 824 -1.48 18.50 7.30
C LYS A 824 -2.83 17.78 7.33
#